data_c169b99080266c854ac1896fcca7af6d
#
_entry.id   c169b99080266c854ac1896fcca7af6d
#
_cell.length_a   1.000
_cell.length_b   1.000
_cell.length_c   1.000
_cell.angle_alpha   90.00
_cell.angle_beta   90.00
_cell.angle_gamma   90.00
#
_symmetry.space_group_name_H-M   'P 1'
#
loop_
_entity.id
_entity.type
_entity.pdbx_description
1 polymer ?
#
loop_
_entity_poly.entity_id
_entity_poly.type
_entity_poly.pdbx_seq_one_letter_code
_entity_poly.pdbx_strand_id
1 'polypeptide(L)'
;MTTTGKKLKVVFVLILFSLSNILPVTAIAEAADNPTMLEIISAEITSDQSGKKALNVKLNANNNSTKKVEKEIGLVENYLSDVERKEGDGYAYQVNSGKITLEISSNTKQTINLSFPIDPALYHSQANKLIVDNKEYDIIDETENKKETDVSVPKADEIEEESSKENENSVSPFTLPTLSLPAVSVPSNQTISTEYTTDDQGTYPKANWQPTGNTNVLDHQGNKNGSNQWDGINSWDGDPNDRTHSYIEYGGTGNQADYAIRKFAKETTTPGLFDVYLNARGNVQKDITPLDLVLVVDWSGSMNNNDRIGEVKIGVDRFVDTLADSGITDKINMGYVGYSSEGHNYSNGTVQMGSFDSVKNQVKSITPSWTNGGTFTQKGLRDAGDMLSVPNGHKKVIVLLTDGVPTFSYKVQRVRAQSSNDYYGTQFSNTQDQPGNTSRIARSYYAPDQNNQSRRIDSTFIATIGEAMALKERGIEIHGLGIQLQSDSAAGLSKAEVESRMRKMVSADEKGDLYYESADHATDISEYLAKKAVQISATVSNGQINDPIAEPFIYQPGTLSVKSVGTNPTTVTPTISIDGNTIKSNQIYLGKNQEIQIHYQVRIQTENEDFHPNFWYQMNGRTTFQPSIDTDELAEFGIPSAKAPGVNLHIKKLWEEFDNNPANRPDQVTFEIQRNHTTDAAAWKNGYIRITKPTKDTANTWERADIEKLSAN
;
A
#
# COMPACT_ATOMS: atom_id res chain seq x y z
N MET A 1 4.92 -38.26 35.73
CA MET A 1 3.50 -38.33 35.35
C MET A 1 2.73 -37.35 36.20
N THR A 2 1.90 -36.50 35.60
CA THR A 2 0.92 -35.61 36.23
C THR A 2 1.44 -34.32 36.89
N THR A 3 1.79 -33.32 36.03
CA THR A 3 1.77 -31.91 36.46
C THR A 3 1.43 -30.91 35.36
N THR A 4 1.18 -31.35 34.15
CA THR A 4 0.88 -30.47 33.01
C THR A 4 -0.62 -30.21 32.77
N GLY A 5 -1.52 -30.98 33.39
CA GLY A 5 -2.96 -30.84 33.18
C GLY A 5 -3.68 -29.80 34.07
N LYS A 6 -3.01 -29.30 35.12
CA LYS A 6 -3.64 -28.34 36.05
C LYS A 6 -3.45 -26.86 35.66
N LYS A 7 -2.43 -26.55 34.89
CA LYS A 7 -2.20 -25.13 34.45
C LYS A 7 -3.14 -24.68 33.37
N LEU A 8 -3.56 -25.57 32.45
CA LEU A 8 -4.48 -25.23 31.36
C LEU A 8 -5.92 -24.95 31.84
N LYS A 9 -6.36 -25.65 32.90
CA LYS A 9 -7.70 -25.41 33.48
C LYS A 9 -7.80 -24.08 34.25
N VAL A 10 -6.70 -23.60 34.83
CA VAL A 10 -6.70 -22.32 35.56
C VAL A 10 -6.72 -21.14 34.63
N VAL A 11 -6.03 -21.21 33.47
CA VAL A 11 -6.04 -20.15 32.46
C VAL A 11 -7.42 -20.02 31.78
N PHE A 12 -8.09 -21.16 31.50
CA PHE A 12 -9.43 -21.12 30.90
C PHE A 12 -10.50 -20.57 31.89
N VAL A 13 -10.36 -20.83 33.19
CA VAL A 13 -11.27 -20.29 34.21
C VAL A 13 -11.03 -18.79 34.44
N LEU A 14 -9.78 -18.30 34.33
CA LEU A 14 -9.49 -16.86 34.44
C LEU A 14 -10.01 -16.07 33.21
N ILE A 15 -9.91 -16.63 32.03
CA ILE A 15 -10.45 -15.99 30.80
C ILE A 15 -11.99 -15.93 30.85
N LEU A 16 -12.66 -16.99 31.34
CA LEU A 16 -14.10 -16.96 31.57
C LEU A 16 -14.52 -16.00 32.70
N PHE A 17 -13.69 -15.83 33.73
CA PHE A 17 -13.98 -14.90 34.83
C PHE A 17 -13.75 -13.42 34.41
N SER A 18 -12.79 -13.14 33.55
CA SER A 18 -12.59 -11.79 33.01
C SER A 18 -13.70 -11.40 32.03
N LEU A 19 -14.21 -12.34 31.21
CA LEU A 19 -15.36 -12.13 30.35
C LEU A 19 -16.69 -11.99 31.10
N SER A 20 -16.85 -12.66 32.26
CA SER A 20 -18.07 -12.55 33.08
C SER A 20 -18.16 -11.26 33.90
N ASN A 21 -17.03 -10.56 34.12
CA ASN A 21 -17.02 -9.26 34.80
C ASN A 21 -17.17 -8.06 33.86
N ILE A 22 -17.25 -8.29 32.55
CA ILE A 22 -17.44 -7.23 31.52
C ILE A 22 -18.94 -7.00 31.24
N LEU A 23 -19.85 -7.77 31.82
CA LEU A 23 -21.30 -7.59 31.58
C LEU A 23 -22.05 -7.29 32.90
N PRO A 24 -22.38 -6.05 33.21
CA PRO A 24 -23.60 -5.78 33.94
C PRO A 24 -24.74 -5.61 32.94
N VAL A 25 -25.54 -6.63 32.79
CA VAL A 25 -26.86 -6.51 32.15
C VAL A 25 -27.77 -5.71 33.06
N THR A 26 -28.08 -4.49 32.69
CA THR A 26 -29.35 -3.86 33.05
C THR A 26 -29.92 -3.26 31.81
N ALA A 27 -30.67 -4.08 31.07
CA ALA A 27 -31.55 -3.62 30.02
C ALA A 27 -32.78 -3.00 30.69
N ILE A 28 -32.91 -1.68 30.59
CA ILE A 28 -34.22 -1.01 30.69
C ILE A 28 -34.56 -0.68 29.26
N ALA A 29 -35.62 -1.32 28.75
CA ALA A 29 -36.19 -1.06 27.47
C ALA A 29 -36.87 0.32 27.50
N GLU A 30 -36.35 1.29 26.80
CA GLU A 30 -37.05 2.48 26.34
C GLU A 30 -36.75 2.70 24.84
N ALA A 31 -37.81 2.96 24.13
CA ALA A 31 -37.99 3.31 22.71
C ALA A 31 -36.76 3.43 21.80
N ALA A 32 -36.86 2.79 20.65
CA ALA A 32 -35.93 2.76 19.54
C ALA A 32 -35.34 4.13 19.14
N ASP A 33 -34.23 4.52 19.75
CA ASP A 33 -33.28 5.48 19.20
C ASP A 33 -32.10 4.70 18.59
N ASN A 34 -31.70 5.07 17.38
CA ASN A 34 -30.60 4.45 16.65
C ASN A 34 -29.37 4.23 17.55
N PRO A 35 -28.76 3.03 17.55
CA PRO A 35 -27.66 2.74 18.44
C PRO A 35 -26.47 3.65 18.16
N THR A 36 -25.84 4.17 19.21
CA THR A 36 -24.55 4.85 19.12
C THR A 36 -23.51 3.86 18.65
N MET A 37 -22.94 4.10 17.49
CA MET A 37 -21.87 3.26 16.91
C MET A 37 -20.49 3.83 17.24
N LEU A 38 -19.60 2.96 17.72
CA LEU A 38 -18.15 3.18 17.72
C LEU A 38 -17.52 2.24 16.69
N GLU A 39 -16.69 2.78 15.84
CA GLU A 39 -15.91 2.03 14.86
C GLU A 39 -14.43 2.37 15.06
N ILE A 40 -13.62 1.38 15.35
CA ILE A 40 -12.17 1.55 15.46
C ILE A 40 -11.60 1.61 14.04
N ILE A 41 -10.85 2.67 13.75
CA ILE A 41 -10.16 2.87 12.47
C ILE A 41 -8.76 2.29 12.56
N SER A 42 -8.01 2.62 13.63
CA SER A 42 -6.72 2.03 13.92
C SER A 42 -6.44 1.99 15.42
N ALA A 43 -5.59 1.06 15.83
CA ALA A 43 -5.05 0.96 17.18
C ALA A 43 -3.58 0.57 17.09
N GLU A 44 -2.68 1.46 17.53
CA GLU A 44 -1.24 1.33 17.32
C GLU A 44 -0.48 1.66 18.59
N ILE A 45 0.59 0.91 18.87
CA ILE A 45 1.53 1.24 19.93
C ILE A 45 2.74 1.90 19.31
N THR A 46 2.99 3.13 19.73
CA THR A 46 4.15 3.92 19.30
C THR A 46 5.02 4.27 20.50
N SER A 47 6.29 4.60 20.27
CA SER A 47 7.18 5.13 21.30
C SER A 47 7.65 6.52 20.93
N ASP A 48 7.72 7.41 21.93
CA ASP A 48 8.31 8.74 21.77
C ASP A 48 9.86 8.67 21.74
N GLN A 49 10.49 9.83 21.56
CA GLN A 49 11.95 9.93 21.51
C GLN A 49 12.65 9.54 22.83
N SER A 50 11.92 9.51 23.94
CA SER A 50 12.41 9.05 25.25
C SER A 50 12.17 7.57 25.51
N GLY A 51 11.59 6.84 24.54
CA GLY A 51 11.27 5.42 24.64
C GLY A 51 9.98 5.11 25.42
N LYS A 52 9.18 6.12 25.78
CA LYS A 52 7.88 5.89 26.44
C LYS A 52 6.86 5.44 25.38
N LYS A 53 6.21 4.31 25.67
CA LYS A 53 5.18 3.74 24.81
C LYS A 53 3.80 4.33 25.11
N ALA A 54 2.99 4.52 24.05
CA ALA A 54 1.60 4.89 24.15
C ALA A 54 0.75 4.08 23.17
N LEU A 55 -0.46 3.69 23.58
CA LEU A 55 -1.49 3.15 22.71
C LEU A 55 -2.27 4.30 22.11
N ASN A 56 -2.22 4.46 20.79
CA ASN A 56 -2.98 5.44 20.04
C ASN A 56 -4.16 4.74 19.36
N VAL A 57 -5.37 5.22 19.62
CA VAL A 57 -6.61 4.68 19.06
C VAL A 57 -7.31 5.77 18.27
N LYS A 58 -7.53 5.51 16.99
CA LYS A 58 -8.35 6.34 16.11
C LYS A 58 -9.70 5.66 15.90
N LEU A 59 -10.78 6.36 16.15
CA LEU A 59 -12.12 5.81 16.03
C LEU A 59 -13.13 6.82 15.49
N ASN A 60 -14.16 6.32 14.80
CA ASN A 60 -15.35 7.08 14.45
C ASN A 60 -16.38 6.93 15.56
N ALA A 61 -16.85 8.05 16.09
CA ALA A 61 -17.96 8.10 17.04
C ALA A 61 -19.21 8.70 16.37
N ASN A 62 -20.32 7.98 16.42
CA ASN A 62 -21.60 8.43 15.89
C ASN A 62 -22.70 8.25 16.95
N ASN A 63 -23.05 9.33 17.61
CA ASN A 63 -24.18 9.38 18.57
C ASN A 63 -25.29 10.26 18.02
N ASN A 64 -26.24 9.66 17.33
CA ASN A 64 -27.43 10.34 16.78
C ASN A 64 -28.53 10.54 17.84
N SER A 65 -28.32 10.19 19.09
CA SER A 65 -29.31 10.36 20.16
C SER A 65 -29.29 11.79 20.71
N THR A 66 -30.38 12.18 21.34
CA THR A 66 -30.49 13.44 22.07
C THR A 66 -29.86 13.43 23.45
N LYS A 67 -29.30 12.29 23.85
CA LYS A 67 -28.61 12.08 25.14
C LYS A 67 -27.16 11.76 24.95
N LYS A 68 -26.35 12.14 25.93
CA LYS A 68 -24.97 11.70 26.07
C LYS A 68 -24.93 10.17 26.27
N VAL A 69 -23.99 9.51 25.63
CA VAL A 69 -23.77 8.05 25.72
C VAL A 69 -22.38 7.76 26.22
N GLU A 70 -22.28 6.77 27.08
CA GLU A 70 -21.03 6.24 27.62
C GLU A 70 -20.74 4.87 27.00
N LYS A 71 -19.50 4.64 26.55
CA LYS A 71 -19.03 3.41 25.95
C LYS A 71 -17.75 2.96 26.64
N GLU A 72 -17.63 1.67 26.87
CA GLU A 72 -16.41 1.05 27.38
C GLU A 72 -15.60 0.45 26.24
N ILE A 73 -14.29 0.72 26.25
CA ILE A 73 -13.30 0.08 25.38
C ILE A 73 -12.41 -0.78 26.28
N GLY A 74 -12.44 -2.07 26.06
CA GLY A 74 -11.64 -3.06 26.80
C GLY A 74 -10.34 -3.40 26.09
N LEU A 75 -9.39 -3.95 26.84
CA LEU A 75 -8.17 -4.57 26.34
C LEU A 75 -8.16 -6.03 26.81
N VAL A 76 -7.65 -6.93 25.96
CA VAL A 76 -7.48 -8.35 26.35
C VAL A 76 -6.48 -8.49 27.49
N GLU A 77 -5.41 -7.71 27.47
CA GLU A 77 -4.46 -7.58 28.57
C GLU A 77 -4.39 -6.12 29.02
N ASN A 78 -4.47 -5.91 30.33
CA ASN A 78 -4.44 -4.57 30.88
C ASN A 78 -3.01 -4.10 31.13
N TYR A 79 -2.56 -3.17 30.31
CA TYR A 79 -1.24 -2.54 30.41
C TYR A 79 -1.30 -1.00 30.32
N LEU A 80 -2.49 -0.41 30.42
CA LEU A 80 -2.61 1.05 30.40
C LEU A 80 -2.42 1.63 31.81
N SER A 81 -1.69 2.73 31.86
CA SER A 81 -1.66 3.58 33.05
C SER A 81 -3.00 4.30 33.25
N ASP A 82 -3.39 4.52 34.48
CA ASP A 82 -4.58 5.31 34.77
C ASP A 82 -4.47 6.72 34.19
N VAL A 83 -5.55 7.20 33.60
CA VAL A 83 -5.65 8.55 33.03
C VAL A 83 -6.85 9.25 33.65
N GLU A 84 -6.60 10.39 34.32
CA GLU A 84 -7.67 11.26 34.79
C GLU A 84 -8.53 11.72 33.59
N ARG A 85 -9.81 12.04 33.89
CA ARG A 85 -10.76 12.48 32.87
C ARG A 85 -10.19 13.61 32.00
N LYS A 86 -10.16 13.37 30.71
CA LYS A 86 -9.80 14.36 29.66
C LYS A 86 -11.02 14.67 28.81
N GLU A 87 -11.17 15.92 28.45
CA GLU A 87 -12.27 16.43 27.64
C GLU A 87 -11.75 16.87 26.26
N GLY A 88 -12.49 16.51 25.23
CA GLY A 88 -12.33 16.97 23.86
C GLY A 88 -13.62 17.60 23.36
N ASP A 89 -13.63 18.05 22.11
CA ASP A 89 -14.83 18.62 21.49
C ASP A 89 -15.85 17.52 21.22
N GLY A 90 -16.97 17.54 21.95
CA GLY A 90 -18.04 16.57 21.84
C GLY A 90 -17.77 15.19 22.48
N TYR A 91 -16.66 14.99 23.21
CA TYR A 91 -16.38 13.76 23.94
C TYR A 91 -15.55 13.98 25.19
N ALA A 92 -15.53 12.99 26.07
CA ALA A 92 -14.59 12.92 27.20
C ALA A 92 -14.17 11.47 27.41
N TYR A 93 -12.96 11.24 27.96
CA TYR A 93 -12.48 9.90 28.26
C TYR A 93 -11.65 9.86 29.53
N GLN A 94 -11.58 8.68 30.14
CA GLN A 94 -10.73 8.35 31.29
C GLN A 94 -10.28 6.89 31.21
N VAL A 95 -9.19 6.58 31.90
CA VAL A 95 -8.72 5.21 32.12
C VAL A 95 -8.62 4.95 33.62
N ASN A 96 -9.35 3.95 34.07
CA ASN A 96 -9.31 3.49 35.47
C ASN A 96 -9.08 1.99 35.51
N SER A 97 -8.03 1.56 36.20
CA SER A 97 -7.67 0.15 36.34
C SER A 97 -7.68 -0.59 34.98
N GLY A 98 -7.15 0.07 33.93
CA GLY A 98 -7.04 -0.45 32.58
C GLY A 98 -8.30 -0.50 31.74
N LYS A 99 -9.40 0.04 32.21
CA LYS A 99 -10.63 0.25 31.45
C LYS A 99 -10.69 1.66 30.92
N ILE A 100 -10.92 1.79 29.62
CA ILE A 100 -11.17 3.05 28.94
C ILE A 100 -12.67 3.30 28.94
N THR A 101 -13.09 4.39 29.53
CA THR A 101 -14.48 4.88 29.44
C THR A 101 -14.52 6.10 28.53
N LEU A 102 -15.31 6.03 27.46
CA LEU A 102 -15.52 7.10 26.48
C LEU A 102 -16.94 7.61 26.54
N GLU A 103 -17.10 8.89 26.89
CA GLU A 103 -18.39 9.59 26.84
C GLU A 103 -18.50 10.37 25.53
N ILE A 104 -19.63 10.25 24.83
CA ILE A 104 -19.92 10.93 23.58
C ILE A 104 -21.15 11.80 23.76
N SER A 105 -21.03 13.08 23.47
CA SER A 105 -22.12 14.05 23.57
C SER A 105 -23.24 13.73 22.56
N SER A 106 -24.45 14.23 22.84
CA SER A 106 -25.59 14.08 21.92
C SER A 106 -25.32 14.68 20.54
N ASN A 107 -25.84 14.06 19.50
CA ASN A 107 -25.70 14.51 18.11
C ASN A 107 -24.26 14.70 17.64
N THR A 108 -23.33 13.89 18.17
CA THR A 108 -21.91 13.93 17.80
C THR A 108 -21.62 12.92 16.69
N LYS A 109 -21.03 13.39 15.60
CA LYS A 109 -20.49 12.54 14.53
C LYS A 109 -19.12 13.05 14.14
N GLN A 110 -18.07 12.33 14.57
CA GLN A 110 -16.68 12.75 14.33
C GLN A 110 -15.70 11.60 14.47
N THR A 111 -14.49 11.81 13.92
CA THR A 111 -13.33 10.97 14.20
C THR A 111 -12.61 11.49 15.44
N ILE A 112 -12.32 10.59 16.38
CA ILE A 112 -11.66 10.88 17.66
C ILE A 112 -10.31 10.17 17.67
N ASN A 113 -9.25 10.90 18.05
CA ASN A 113 -7.92 10.34 18.27
C ASN A 113 -7.64 10.35 19.78
N LEU A 114 -7.39 9.18 20.34
CA LEU A 114 -7.10 8.98 21.75
C LEU A 114 -5.68 8.46 21.91
N SER A 115 -4.97 8.91 22.94
CA SER A 115 -3.63 8.41 23.26
C SER A 115 -3.53 8.08 24.74
N PHE A 116 -3.14 6.83 25.02
CA PHE A 116 -3.10 6.26 26.36
C PHE A 116 -1.68 5.84 26.72
N PRO A 117 -1.08 6.35 27.80
CA PRO A 117 0.25 5.93 28.23
C PRO A 117 0.23 4.47 28.68
N ILE A 118 1.25 3.72 28.27
CA ILE A 118 1.45 2.30 28.62
C ILE A 118 2.32 2.21 29.88
N ASP A 119 1.92 1.36 30.82
CA ASP A 119 2.76 1.01 31.95
C ASP A 119 3.82 -0.02 31.53
N PRO A 120 5.11 0.33 31.54
CA PRO A 120 6.17 -0.57 31.07
C PRO A 120 6.28 -1.85 31.91
N ALA A 121 5.78 -1.85 33.16
CA ALA A 121 5.82 -3.01 34.04
C ALA A 121 4.74 -4.05 33.72
N LEU A 122 3.66 -3.64 33.05
CA LEU A 122 2.52 -4.48 32.71
C LEU A 122 2.51 -4.88 31.24
N TYR A 123 3.34 -4.23 30.39
CA TYR A 123 3.37 -4.49 28.97
C TYR A 123 4.26 -5.68 28.62
N HIS A 124 3.66 -6.74 28.12
CA HIS A 124 4.34 -7.91 27.57
C HIS A 124 3.91 -8.09 26.10
N SER A 125 4.86 -7.99 25.19
CA SER A 125 4.61 -8.00 23.74
C SER A 125 4.07 -9.36 23.27
N GLN A 126 2.78 -9.62 23.38
CA GLN A 126 2.07 -10.72 22.73
C GLN A 126 0.58 -10.42 22.58
N ALA A 127 0.08 -10.51 21.32
CA ALA A 127 -1.33 -10.53 20.92
C ALA A 127 -2.25 -9.52 21.64
N ASN A 128 -2.03 -8.24 21.42
CA ASN A 128 -2.83 -7.18 22.00
C ASN A 128 -4.07 -6.90 21.14
N LYS A 129 -5.25 -6.92 21.74
CA LYS A 129 -6.50 -6.59 21.07
C LYS A 129 -7.34 -5.62 21.89
N LEU A 130 -7.99 -4.68 21.18
CA LEU A 130 -9.07 -3.86 21.73
C LEU A 130 -10.41 -4.57 21.58
N ILE A 131 -11.29 -4.40 22.56
CA ILE A 131 -12.67 -4.91 22.54
C ILE A 131 -13.64 -3.74 22.64
N VAL A 132 -14.47 -3.56 21.63
CA VAL A 132 -15.52 -2.53 21.58
C VAL A 132 -16.82 -3.17 21.10
N ASP A 133 -17.90 -3.02 21.86
CA ASP A 133 -19.21 -3.59 21.55
C ASP A 133 -19.14 -5.08 21.15
N ASN A 134 -18.32 -5.89 21.85
CA ASN A 134 -18.05 -7.32 21.63
C ASN A 134 -17.31 -7.66 20.31
N LYS A 135 -16.71 -6.68 19.67
CA LYS A 135 -15.82 -6.90 18.52
C LYS A 135 -14.37 -6.73 18.95
N GLU A 136 -13.50 -7.61 18.48
CA GLU A 136 -12.06 -7.53 18.69
C GLU A 136 -11.39 -6.80 17.53
N TYR A 137 -10.40 -5.95 17.87
CA TYR A 137 -9.58 -5.20 16.92
C TYR A 137 -8.11 -5.43 17.26
N ASP A 138 -7.30 -5.79 16.28
CA ASP A 138 -5.87 -5.98 16.47
C ASP A 138 -5.16 -4.66 16.78
N ILE A 139 -4.18 -4.71 17.68
CA ILE A 139 -3.32 -3.57 18.00
C ILE A 139 -1.96 -3.84 17.34
N ILE A 140 -1.51 -2.92 16.52
CA ILE A 140 -0.21 -3.00 15.84
C ILE A 140 0.85 -2.41 16.76
N ASP A 141 1.88 -3.18 17.12
CA ASP A 141 3.04 -2.66 17.85
C ASP A 141 4.17 -2.28 16.88
N GLU A 142 4.23 -1.01 16.52
CA GLU A 142 5.27 -0.49 15.65
C GLU A 142 6.67 -0.48 16.28
N THR A 143 6.76 -0.68 17.58
CA THR A 143 8.05 -0.66 18.30
C THR A 143 8.83 -1.96 18.13
N GLU A 144 8.20 -3.05 17.70
CA GLU A 144 8.83 -4.36 17.46
C GLU A 144 9.42 -4.50 16.05
N ASN A 145 8.86 -3.83 15.05
CA ASN A 145 9.35 -3.87 13.67
C ASN A 145 10.73 -3.19 13.45
N LYS A 146 11.30 -2.56 14.48
CA LYS A 146 12.65 -1.96 14.43
C LYS A 146 13.77 -2.89 14.93
N LYS A 147 13.50 -4.14 15.30
CA LYS A 147 14.48 -5.04 15.95
C LYS A 147 15.05 -6.16 15.09
N GLU A 148 14.69 -6.31 13.83
CA GLU A 148 15.19 -7.43 12.99
C GLU A 148 16.22 -7.05 11.92
N THR A 149 17.03 -6.03 12.13
CA THR A 149 18.26 -5.85 11.33
C THR A 149 19.43 -5.40 12.19
N ASP A 150 19.91 -6.30 13.08
CA ASP A 150 21.28 -6.17 13.59
C ASP A 150 21.90 -7.55 13.80
N VAL A 151 22.70 -7.98 12.82
CA VAL A 151 23.61 -9.11 12.91
C VAL A 151 24.96 -8.58 13.38
N SER A 152 25.25 -8.90 14.62
CA SER A 152 26.55 -9.06 15.30
C SER A 152 27.82 -8.41 14.71
N VAL A 153 28.47 -7.55 15.49
CA VAL A 153 29.93 -7.36 15.53
C VAL A 153 30.38 -7.20 16.99
N PRO A 154 31.57 -7.72 17.37
CA PRO A 154 31.93 -8.01 18.74
C PRO A 154 32.43 -6.81 19.55
N LYS A 155 32.34 -6.99 20.88
CA LYS A 155 32.81 -6.10 21.96
C LYS A 155 34.26 -5.68 21.84
N ALA A 156 34.54 -4.43 22.20
CA ALA A 156 35.74 -4.05 22.97
C ALA A 156 35.44 -2.77 23.77
N ASP A 157 35.49 -2.94 25.06
CA ASP A 157 36.03 -2.15 26.18
C ASP A 157 35.44 -0.75 26.53
N GLU A 158 34.99 -0.73 27.77
CA GLU A 158 34.66 0.35 28.68
C GLU A 158 35.69 1.47 28.76
N ILE A 159 35.26 2.73 28.84
CA ILE A 159 35.84 3.76 29.71
C ILE A 159 34.76 4.79 30.10
N GLU A 160 34.83 5.18 31.34
CA GLU A 160 33.96 5.88 32.26
C GLU A 160 33.43 7.25 31.89
N GLU A 161 32.37 7.61 32.62
CA GLU A 161 31.65 8.88 32.74
C GLU A 161 32.54 10.08 33.08
N GLU A 162 32.17 11.24 32.52
CA GLU A 162 32.14 12.48 33.31
C GLU A 162 31.02 13.44 32.85
N SER A 163 30.26 13.85 33.80
CA SER A 163 29.11 14.76 33.72
C SER A 163 29.55 16.21 33.57
N SER A 164 28.90 17.01 32.75
CA SER A 164 28.70 18.44 33.05
C SER A 164 27.51 19.04 32.31
N LYS A 165 26.76 19.76 33.10
CA LYS A 165 25.53 20.52 33.01
C LYS A 165 25.35 21.42 31.81
N GLU A 166 24.09 21.43 31.37
CA GLU A 166 23.21 22.53 30.96
C GLU A 166 23.80 23.78 30.25
N ASN A 167 23.30 24.01 29.04
CA ASN A 167 22.67 25.27 28.68
C ASN A 167 21.66 25.11 27.58
N GLU A 168 20.41 25.42 27.90
CA GLU A 168 19.30 25.55 26.98
C GLU A 168 19.56 26.69 26.00
N ASN A 169 19.56 26.35 24.71
CA ASN A 169 19.12 27.29 23.67
C ASN A 169 18.34 26.47 22.64
N SER A 170 17.04 26.66 22.68
CA SER A 170 16.07 26.10 21.74
C SER A 170 16.40 26.57 20.33
N VAL A 171 16.97 25.65 19.55
CA VAL A 171 16.95 25.74 18.09
C VAL A 171 15.85 24.80 17.63
N SER A 172 14.74 25.38 17.13
CA SER A 172 13.70 24.64 16.44
C SER A 172 14.31 23.64 15.47
N PRO A 173 13.83 22.39 15.42
CA PRO A 173 14.24 21.47 14.38
C PRO A 173 13.84 22.06 13.03
N PHE A 174 14.83 22.26 12.17
CA PHE A 174 14.63 22.67 10.80
C PHE A 174 13.88 21.53 10.08
N THR A 175 12.57 21.65 9.99
CA THR A 175 11.75 20.82 9.14
C THR A 175 12.17 21.11 7.70
N LEU A 176 12.83 20.16 7.06
CA LEU A 176 12.99 20.16 5.61
C LEU A 176 11.57 20.27 5.00
N PRO A 177 11.34 21.21 4.06
CA PRO A 177 10.07 21.21 3.36
C PRO A 177 9.95 19.87 2.61
N THR A 178 9.03 19.05 3.03
CA THR A 178 8.58 17.83 2.34
C THR A 178 7.92 18.29 1.05
N LEU A 179 8.62 18.13 -0.05
CA LEU A 179 8.04 18.32 -1.38
C LEU A 179 7.57 16.96 -1.86
N SER A 180 6.29 16.71 -1.67
CA SER A 180 5.59 15.60 -2.31
C SER A 180 5.62 15.76 -3.84
N LEU A 181 5.68 14.64 -4.54
CA LEU A 181 5.14 14.56 -5.91
C LEU A 181 3.75 15.22 -5.90
N PRO A 182 3.32 15.92 -6.96
CA PRO A 182 1.98 16.45 -6.95
C PRO A 182 1.04 15.33 -6.55
N ALA A 183 0.45 15.46 -5.36
CA ALA A 183 -0.63 14.58 -4.97
C ALA A 183 -1.61 14.65 -6.12
N VAL A 184 -1.98 13.49 -6.66
CA VAL A 184 -3.11 13.42 -7.57
C VAL A 184 -4.25 13.98 -6.75
N SER A 185 -4.63 15.25 -7.00
CA SER A 185 -5.77 15.84 -6.36
C SER A 185 -7.00 15.23 -7.00
N VAL A 186 -7.37 14.03 -6.52
CA VAL A 186 -8.67 13.47 -6.82
C VAL A 186 -9.68 14.36 -6.09
N PRO A 187 -10.72 14.86 -6.77
CA PRO A 187 -11.71 15.71 -6.12
C PRO A 187 -12.27 15.02 -4.88
N SER A 188 -12.18 15.67 -3.73
CA SER A 188 -12.33 15.15 -2.37
C SER A 188 -13.78 14.74 -1.98
N ASN A 189 -14.67 14.33 -2.89
CA ASN A 189 -16.10 14.23 -2.55
C ASN A 189 -16.83 12.97 -3.00
N GLN A 190 -16.14 11.89 -3.34
CA GLN A 190 -16.89 10.69 -3.76
C GLN A 190 -16.36 9.41 -3.11
N THR A 191 -16.71 9.20 -1.85
CA THR A 191 -16.74 7.84 -1.32
C THR A 191 -17.93 7.15 -1.98
N ILE A 192 -17.68 6.44 -3.07
CA ILE A 192 -18.70 5.64 -3.74
C ILE A 192 -18.76 4.32 -3.00
N SER A 193 -19.83 4.09 -2.24
CA SER A 193 -20.11 2.78 -1.65
C SER A 193 -20.98 1.96 -2.60
N THR A 194 -20.61 0.70 -2.77
CA THR A 194 -21.41 -0.25 -3.52
C THR A 194 -22.69 -0.60 -2.73
N GLU A 195 -23.85 -0.61 -3.38
CA GLU A 195 -25.12 -0.91 -2.72
C GLU A 195 -25.52 -2.36 -2.91
N TYR A 196 -25.91 -3.02 -1.82
CA TYR A 196 -26.36 -4.41 -1.80
C TYR A 196 -27.78 -4.54 -1.27
N THR A 197 -28.46 -5.61 -1.72
CA THR A 197 -29.72 -6.10 -1.16
C THR A 197 -29.46 -7.42 -0.45
N THR A 198 -30.05 -7.59 0.73
CA THR A 198 -30.02 -8.86 1.47
C THR A 198 -31.46 -9.27 1.76
N ASP A 199 -31.84 -10.49 1.35
CA ASP A 199 -33.15 -11.10 1.58
C ASP A 199 -33.03 -12.63 1.70
N ASP A 200 -34.12 -13.36 1.60
CA ASP A 200 -34.16 -14.82 1.69
C ASP A 200 -33.34 -15.53 0.60
N GLN A 201 -33.00 -14.83 -0.47
CA GLN A 201 -32.21 -15.36 -1.59
C GLN A 201 -30.73 -15.09 -1.41
N GLY A 202 -30.33 -14.29 -0.41
CA GLY A 202 -28.94 -13.96 -0.12
C GLY A 202 -28.57 -12.49 -0.26
N THR A 203 -27.29 -12.23 -0.44
CA THR A 203 -26.73 -10.88 -0.59
C THR A 203 -26.24 -10.69 -2.01
N TYR A 204 -26.74 -9.68 -2.71
CA TYR A 204 -26.41 -9.40 -4.11
C TYR A 204 -26.49 -7.90 -4.43
N PRO A 205 -25.85 -7.43 -5.54
CA PRO A 205 -25.84 -6.02 -5.90
C PRO A 205 -27.25 -5.48 -6.17
N LYS A 206 -27.60 -4.30 -5.63
CA LYS A 206 -28.88 -3.61 -5.95
C LYS A 206 -28.97 -3.22 -7.42
N ALA A 207 -27.89 -2.69 -7.97
CA ALA A 207 -27.74 -2.41 -9.39
C ALA A 207 -27.03 -3.60 -10.05
N ASN A 208 -27.70 -4.73 -10.09
CA ASN A 208 -27.17 -5.96 -10.64
C ASN A 208 -27.07 -5.92 -12.17
N TRP A 209 -26.03 -6.53 -12.67
CA TRP A 209 -25.78 -6.73 -14.07
C TRP A 209 -25.09 -8.09 -14.26
N GLN A 210 -25.58 -8.84 -15.21
CA GLN A 210 -25.09 -10.19 -15.48
C GLN A 210 -24.62 -10.28 -16.92
N PRO A 211 -23.35 -10.62 -17.17
CA PRO A 211 -22.85 -10.89 -18.49
C PRO A 211 -23.60 -12.03 -19.17
N THR A 212 -23.69 -11.99 -20.48
CA THR A 212 -24.35 -13.03 -21.27
C THR A 212 -23.77 -14.41 -20.99
N GLY A 213 -24.64 -15.39 -20.67
CA GLY A 213 -24.25 -16.76 -20.36
C GLY A 213 -23.69 -17.01 -18.96
N ASN A 214 -23.73 -16.01 -18.07
CA ASN A 214 -23.26 -16.13 -16.69
C ASN A 214 -24.48 -16.17 -15.74
N THR A 215 -25.02 -17.36 -15.45
CA THR A 215 -26.28 -17.54 -14.73
C THR A 215 -26.14 -17.64 -13.21
N ASN A 216 -24.94 -17.94 -12.71
CA ASN A 216 -24.65 -18.13 -11.29
C ASN A 216 -23.81 -16.98 -10.70
N VAL A 217 -23.70 -15.86 -11.42
CA VAL A 217 -22.97 -14.67 -10.99
C VAL A 217 -23.84 -13.45 -11.23
N LEU A 218 -23.87 -12.53 -10.28
CA LEU A 218 -24.40 -11.18 -10.43
C LEU A 218 -23.27 -10.19 -10.20
N ASP A 219 -22.94 -9.44 -11.23
CA ASP A 219 -21.92 -8.40 -11.16
C ASP A 219 -22.55 -7.05 -10.82
N HIS A 220 -21.77 -6.21 -10.17
CA HIS A 220 -22.19 -4.85 -9.84
C HIS A 220 -21.83 -3.90 -10.98
N GLN A 221 -22.81 -3.07 -11.40
CA GLN A 221 -22.58 -2.07 -12.46
C GLN A 221 -22.32 -0.67 -11.92
N GLY A 222 -22.48 -0.42 -10.63
CA GLY A 222 -22.57 0.92 -10.10
C GLY A 222 -23.97 1.53 -10.27
N ASN A 223 -24.14 2.78 -9.88
CA ASN A 223 -25.41 3.49 -9.97
C ASN A 223 -25.35 4.59 -11.05
N LYS A 224 -26.01 4.36 -12.17
CA LYS A 224 -26.07 5.27 -13.31
C LYS A 224 -26.55 6.69 -12.97
N ASN A 225 -27.46 6.82 -11.99
CA ASN A 225 -28.09 8.07 -11.61
C ASN A 225 -27.66 8.60 -10.24
N GLY A 226 -26.71 7.94 -9.61
CA GLY A 226 -26.28 8.25 -8.26
C GLY A 226 -24.85 8.73 -8.16
N SER A 227 -24.27 8.54 -6.98
CA SER A 227 -22.90 8.89 -6.67
C SER A 227 -21.86 7.99 -7.35
N ASN A 228 -22.25 6.80 -7.79
CA ASN A 228 -21.40 5.89 -8.54
C ASN A 228 -21.38 6.35 -10.00
N GLN A 229 -20.27 6.88 -10.43
CA GLN A 229 -20.10 7.37 -11.79
C GLN A 229 -19.81 6.20 -12.75
N TRP A 230 -20.85 5.47 -13.06
CA TRP A 230 -20.77 4.38 -14.01
C TRP A 230 -20.76 4.90 -15.46
N ASP A 231 -19.99 4.27 -16.36
CA ASP A 231 -19.90 4.65 -17.78
C ASP A 231 -21.24 4.58 -18.55
N GLY A 232 -22.26 4.06 -17.92
CA GLY A 232 -23.62 4.02 -18.48
C GLY A 232 -23.89 2.84 -19.43
N ILE A 233 -22.91 1.99 -19.66
CA ILE A 233 -23.02 0.85 -20.59
C ILE A 233 -23.35 -0.42 -19.82
N ASN A 234 -24.46 -1.08 -20.18
CA ASN A 234 -24.94 -2.30 -19.53
C ASN A 234 -25.09 -3.49 -20.49
N SER A 235 -24.57 -3.37 -21.69
CA SER A 235 -24.67 -4.41 -22.73
C SER A 235 -23.38 -5.22 -22.91
N TRP A 236 -22.46 -5.15 -21.97
CA TRP A 236 -21.23 -5.90 -22.02
C TRP A 236 -21.51 -7.41 -21.86
N ASP A 237 -20.80 -8.25 -22.63
CA ASP A 237 -20.99 -9.69 -22.69
C ASP A 237 -20.15 -10.48 -21.67
N GLY A 238 -19.35 -9.80 -20.85
CA GLY A 238 -18.45 -10.42 -19.88
C GLY A 238 -17.10 -10.86 -20.46
N ASP A 239 -16.73 -10.40 -21.65
CA ASP A 239 -15.40 -10.64 -22.20
C ASP A 239 -14.34 -9.85 -21.38
N PRO A 240 -13.39 -10.54 -20.70
CA PRO A 240 -12.34 -9.88 -19.93
C PRO A 240 -11.39 -9.04 -20.80
N ASN A 241 -11.39 -9.23 -22.12
CA ASN A 241 -10.60 -8.47 -23.06
C ASN A 241 -11.31 -7.20 -23.55
N ASP A 242 -12.63 -7.09 -23.39
CA ASP A 242 -13.34 -5.84 -23.63
C ASP A 242 -13.02 -4.83 -22.51
N ARG A 243 -12.46 -3.70 -22.89
CA ARG A 243 -12.05 -2.61 -21.99
C ARG A 243 -12.83 -1.33 -22.21
N THR A 244 -13.96 -1.41 -22.85
CA THR A 244 -14.77 -0.25 -23.19
C THR A 244 -15.96 -0.05 -22.28
N HIS A 245 -16.38 -1.09 -21.54
CA HIS A 245 -17.66 -1.12 -20.84
C HIS A 245 -17.53 -1.48 -19.35
N SER A 246 -18.55 -1.07 -18.60
CA SER A 246 -18.79 -1.50 -17.20
C SER A 246 -17.79 -0.99 -16.18
N TYR A 247 -17.18 0.16 -16.44
CA TYR A 247 -16.29 0.81 -15.49
C TYR A 247 -17.05 1.78 -14.58
N ILE A 248 -16.62 1.84 -13.33
CA ILE A 248 -16.96 2.91 -12.40
C ILE A 248 -15.87 3.95 -12.52
N GLU A 249 -16.24 5.18 -12.86
CA GLU A 249 -15.34 6.29 -13.16
C GLU A 249 -15.25 7.25 -11.97
N TYR A 250 -14.04 7.71 -11.68
CA TYR A 250 -13.73 8.58 -10.54
C TYR A 250 -13.02 9.84 -11.00
N GLY A 251 -13.25 10.95 -10.28
CA GLY A 251 -12.63 12.25 -10.59
C GLY A 251 -13.30 13.04 -11.70
N GLY A 252 -14.26 12.48 -12.39
CA GLY A 252 -14.97 13.08 -13.50
C GLY A 252 -15.99 12.13 -14.08
N THR A 253 -16.49 12.40 -15.28
CA THR A 253 -17.44 11.52 -15.99
C THR A 253 -16.93 11.26 -17.42
N GLY A 254 -17.07 10.02 -17.86
CA GLY A 254 -16.69 9.60 -19.20
C GLY A 254 -15.21 9.84 -19.50
N ASN A 255 -14.90 10.45 -20.62
CA ASN A 255 -13.52 10.74 -21.03
C ASN A 255 -12.79 11.76 -20.12
N GLN A 256 -13.44 12.23 -19.07
CA GLN A 256 -12.89 13.22 -18.13
C GLN A 256 -12.56 12.64 -16.76
N ALA A 257 -12.84 11.37 -16.53
CA ALA A 257 -12.45 10.70 -15.28
C ALA A 257 -10.92 10.63 -15.16
N ASP A 258 -10.42 10.78 -13.92
CA ASP A 258 -8.98 10.67 -13.64
C ASP A 258 -8.53 9.21 -13.75
N TYR A 259 -9.36 8.30 -13.24
CA TYR A 259 -9.17 6.87 -13.36
C TYR A 259 -10.52 6.13 -13.36
N ALA A 260 -10.49 4.88 -13.72
CA ALA A 260 -11.67 4.03 -13.69
C ALA A 260 -11.31 2.62 -13.23
N ILE A 261 -12.24 1.99 -12.52
CA ILE A 261 -12.06 0.63 -12.01
C ILE A 261 -13.25 -0.23 -12.39
N ARG A 262 -13.00 -1.55 -12.51
CA ARG A 262 -14.02 -2.55 -12.78
C ARG A 262 -13.67 -3.84 -12.08
N LYS A 263 -14.66 -4.46 -11.45
CA LYS A 263 -14.54 -5.81 -10.92
C LYS A 263 -15.73 -6.63 -11.36
N PHE A 264 -15.48 -7.84 -11.79
CA PHE A 264 -16.50 -8.79 -12.22
C PHE A 264 -16.04 -10.22 -12.02
N ALA A 265 -16.97 -11.15 -12.03
CA ALA A 265 -16.68 -12.56 -11.96
C ALA A 265 -17.39 -13.32 -13.07
N LYS A 266 -16.91 -14.50 -13.37
CA LYS A 266 -17.49 -15.40 -14.36
C LYS A 266 -17.34 -16.84 -13.89
N GLU A 267 -18.42 -17.61 -13.95
CA GLU A 267 -18.31 -19.03 -13.67
C GLU A 267 -17.49 -19.73 -14.76
N THR A 268 -16.58 -20.61 -14.36
CA THR A 268 -15.80 -21.42 -15.27
C THR A 268 -16.65 -22.57 -15.81
N THR A 269 -16.07 -23.44 -16.64
CA THR A 269 -16.73 -24.68 -17.06
C THR A 269 -16.89 -25.69 -15.91
N THR A 270 -16.21 -25.48 -14.79
CA THR A 270 -16.37 -26.25 -13.56
C THR A 270 -17.36 -25.55 -12.66
N PRO A 271 -18.54 -26.12 -12.38
CA PRO A 271 -19.54 -25.51 -11.51
C PRO A 271 -18.97 -25.14 -10.13
N GLY A 272 -19.35 -23.96 -9.61
CA GLY A 272 -18.89 -23.48 -8.31
C GLY A 272 -17.44 -22.98 -8.28
N LEU A 273 -16.75 -22.97 -9.42
CA LEU A 273 -15.44 -22.37 -9.61
C LEU A 273 -15.58 -21.11 -10.46
N PHE A 274 -15.07 -19.98 -9.96
CA PHE A 274 -15.26 -18.68 -10.58
C PHE A 274 -13.92 -18.00 -10.87
N ASP A 275 -13.79 -17.43 -12.07
CA ASP A 275 -12.77 -16.45 -12.40
C ASP A 275 -13.19 -15.08 -11.88
N VAL A 276 -12.29 -14.37 -11.20
CA VAL A 276 -12.49 -13.02 -10.71
C VAL A 276 -11.48 -12.09 -11.37
N TYR A 277 -11.98 -10.96 -11.89
CA TYR A 277 -11.19 -9.97 -12.59
C TYR A 277 -11.34 -8.60 -11.95
N LEU A 278 -10.22 -7.90 -11.74
CA LEU A 278 -10.17 -6.51 -11.33
C LEU A 278 -9.39 -5.72 -12.37
N ASN A 279 -9.99 -4.68 -12.90
CA ASN A 279 -9.32 -3.75 -13.79
C ASN A 279 -9.15 -2.39 -13.12
N ALA A 280 -7.98 -1.78 -13.29
CA ALA A 280 -7.75 -0.38 -12.99
C ALA A 280 -7.11 0.28 -14.21
N ARG A 281 -7.69 1.39 -14.69
CA ARG A 281 -7.19 2.17 -15.81
C ARG A 281 -6.97 3.62 -15.43
N GLY A 282 -5.88 4.21 -15.93
CA GLY A 282 -5.58 5.62 -15.79
C GLY A 282 -6.08 6.44 -16.97
N ASN A 283 -6.22 7.73 -16.75
CA ASN A 283 -6.59 8.71 -17.77
C ASN A 283 -5.62 9.90 -17.74
N VAL A 284 -5.96 11.03 -18.33
CA VAL A 284 -5.14 12.24 -18.31
C VAL A 284 -5.36 12.98 -17.01
N GLN A 285 -4.26 13.26 -16.30
CA GLN A 285 -4.30 14.10 -15.11
C GLN A 285 -4.57 15.57 -15.49
N LYS A 286 -5.62 16.18 -14.95
CA LYS A 286 -6.04 17.55 -15.32
C LYS A 286 -5.40 18.64 -14.48
N ASP A 287 -5.27 18.42 -13.20
CA ASP A 287 -4.83 19.44 -12.21
C ASP A 287 -3.38 19.21 -11.75
N ILE A 288 -2.51 18.88 -12.71
CA ILE A 288 -1.08 18.74 -12.43
C ILE A 288 -0.40 20.11 -12.26
N THR A 289 0.36 20.26 -11.19
CA THR A 289 1.28 21.38 -11.06
C THR A 289 2.30 21.32 -12.20
N PRO A 290 2.48 22.38 -12.99
CA PRO A 290 3.48 22.39 -14.06
C PRO A 290 4.87 22.01 -13.53
N LEU A 291 5.65 21.32 -14.35
CA LEU A 291 6.91 20.70 -13.99
C LEU A 291 8.06 21.26 -14.82
N ASP A 292 9.14 21.68 -14.13
CA ASP A 292 10.44 21.93 -14.73
C ASP A 292 11.37 20.77 -14.40
N LEU A 293 11.78 20.00 -15.40
CA LEU A 293 12.54 18.76 -15.27
C LEU A 293 13.90 18.86 -15.96
N VAL A 294 14.98 18.47 -15.26
CA VAL A 294 16.30 18.37 -15.86
C VAL A 294 16.86 16.96 -15.68
N LEU A 295 17.23 16.31 -16.79
CA LEU A 295 18.05 15.12 -16.77
C LEU A 295 19.52 15.52 -16.60
N VAL A 296 20.19 14.97 -15.57
CA VAL A 296 21.62 15.22 -15.28
C VAL A 296 22.35 13.91 -15.46
N VAL A 297 23.13 13.79 -16.50
CA VAL A 297 23.70 12.52 -16.96
C VAL A 297 25.22 12.56 -16.93
N ASP A 298 25.80 11.58 -16.29
CA ASP A 298 27.23 11.36 -16.24
C ASP A 298 27.79 10.96 -17.60
N TRP A 299 28.74 11.74 -18.12
CA TRP A 299 29.47 11.48 -19.36
C TRP A 299 30.96 11.21 -19.11
N SER A 300 31.28 10.81 -17.89
CA SER A 300 32.66 10.39 -17.56
C SER A 300 33.07 9.13 -18.32
N GLY A 301 34.39 8.92 -18.45
CA GLY A 301 34.92 7.80 -19.23
C GLY A 301 34.49 6.41 -18.71
N SER A 302 34.14 6.28 -17.44
CA SER A 302 33.63 5.03 -16.84
C SER A 302 32.26 4.61 -17.37
N MET A 303 31.46 5.55 -17.89
CA MET A 303 30.15 5.27 -18.50
C MET A 303 30.22 4.47 -19.81
N ASN A 304 31.41 4.32 -20.40
CA ASN A 304 31.61 3.41 -21.54
C ASN A 304 31.65 1.93 -21.13
N ASN A 305 31.91 1.65 -19.84
CA ASN A 305 32.00 0.26 -19.37
C ASN A 305 30.64 -0.39 -19.39
N ASN A 306 30.58 -1.65 -19.86
CA ASN A 306 29.33 -2.44 -19.88
C ASN A 306 28.16 -1.75 -20.58
N ASP A 307 28.46 -0.90 -21.58
CA ASP A 307 27.47 -0.17 -22.39
C ASP A 307 26.50 0.74 -21.60
N ARG A 308 26.93 1.25 -20.43
CA ARG A 308 26.09 2.11 -19.57
C ARG A 308 25.54 3.31 -20.31
N ILE A 309 26.37 3.98 -21.12
CA ILE A 309 25.94 5.16 -21.86
C ILE A 309 24.99 4.80 -23.00
N GLY A 310 25.12 3.62 -23.62
CA GLY A 310 24.18 3.11 -24.61
C GLY A 310 22.80 2.88 -24.00
N GLU A 311 22.74 2.24 -22.84
CA GLU A 311 21.48 2.03 -22.12
C GLU A 311 20.87 3.33 -21.59
N VAL A 312 21.69 4.29 -21.14
CA VAL A 312 21.18 5.64 -20.81
C VAL A 312 20.49 6.27 -22.04
N LYS A 313 21.08 6.15 -23.22
CA LYS A 313 20.47 6.69 -24.46
C LYS A 313 19.12 6.03 -24.74
N ILE A 314 19.05 4.69 -24.67
CA ILE A 314 17.78 3.95 -24.85
C ILE A 314 16.77 4.39 -23.78
N GLY A 315 17.21 4.54 -22.54
CA GLY A 315 16.35 4.96 -21.44
C GLY A 315 15.83 6.38 -21.61
N VAL A 316 16.66 7.33 -22.07
CA VAL A 316 16.25 8.71 -22.37
C VAL A 316 15.22 8.74 -23.50
N ASP A 317 15.41 7.94 -24.56
CA ASP A 317 14.43 7.82 -25.64
C ASP A 317 13.07 7.34 -25.11
N ARG A 318 13.06 6.26 -24.33
CA ARG A 318 11.83 5.73 -23.69
C ARG A 318 11.19 6.73 -22.74
N PHE A 319 11.99 7.41 -21.94
CA PHE A 319 11.52 8.43 -21.00
C PHE A 319 10.76 9.54 -21.72
N VAL A 320 11.36 10.09 -22.78
CA VAL A 320 10.77 11.16 -23.60
C VAL A 320 9.50 10.67 -24.32
N ASP A 321 9.51 9.47 -24.90
CA ASP A 321 8.34 8.90 -25.58
C ASP A 321 7.18 8.64 -24.59
N THR A 322 7.46 8.11 -23.41
CA THR A 322 6.45 7.91 -22.35
C THR A 322 5.82 9.24 -21.91
N LEU A 323 6.62 10.29 -21.75
CA LEU A 323 6.10 11.62 -21.44
C LEU A 323 5.29 12.20 -22.60
N ALA A 324 5.71 11.99 -23.85
CA ALA A 324 4.98 12.45 -25.03
C ALA A 324 3.57 11.84 -25.12
N ASP A 325 3.43 10.58 -24.74
CA ASP A 325 2.15 9.85 -24.73
C ASP A 325 1.27 10.15 -23.51
N SER A 326 1.81 10.84 -22.51
CA SER A 326 1.13 11.08 -21.23
C SER A 326 -0.10 11.98 -21.32
N GLY A 327 -0.13 12.87 -22.32
CA GLY A 327 -1.19 13.89 -22.48
C GLY A 327 -1.01 15.13 -21.59
N ILE A 328 0.14 15.29 -20.92
CA ILE A 328 0.46 16.43 -20.04
C ILE A 328 1.69 17.24 -20.53
N THR A 329 2.07 17.08 -21.78
CA THR A 329 3.27 17.73 -22.35
C THR A 329 3.23 19.25 -22.28
N ASP A 330 2.04 19.85 -22.30
CA ASP A 330 1.82 21.29 -22.11
C ASP A 330 2.13 21.77 -20.69
N LYS A 331 2.28 20.87 -19.75
CA LYS A 331 2.61 21.13 -18.33
C LYS A 331 4.10 20.88 -18.02
N ILE A 332 4.89 20.40 -18.99
CA ILE A 332 6.28 20.01 -18.76
C ILE A 332 7.23 20.94 -19.53
N ASN A 333 8.16 21.55 -18.80
CA ASN A 333 9.39 22.06 -19.38
C ASN A 333 10.51 21.07 -19.11
N MET A 334 11.42 20.91 -20.06
CA MET A 334 12.49 19.93 -19.97
C MET A 334 13.84 20.53 -20.34
N GLY A 335 14.89 20.10 -19.64
CA GLY A 335 16.28 20.39 -19.94
C GLY A 335 17.14 19.15 -19.79
N TYR A 336 18.39 19.23 -20.24
CA TYR A 336 19.36 18.15 -20.12
C TYR A 336 20.75 18.71 -19.85
N VAL A 337 21.48 18.07 -18.93
CA VAL A 337 22.89 18.36 -18.63
C VAL A 337 23.69 17.07 -18.68
N GLY A 338 24.50 16.91 -19.73
CA GLY A 338 25.55 15.90 -19.75
C GLY A 338 26.82 16.48 -19.14
N TYR A 339 27.42 15.83 -18.15
CA TYR A 339 28.61 16.33 -17.47
C TYR A 339 29.77 15.34 -17.45
N SER A 340 31.01 15.87 -17.46
CA SER A 340 32.26 15.15 -17.27
C SER A 340 33.28 16.11 -16.62
N SER A 341 34.60 15.94 -16.74
CA SER A 341 35.60 16.93 -16.28
C SER A 341 35.76 18.08 -17.25
N GLU A 342 36.17 19.27 -16.75
CA GLU A 342 36.49 20.41 -17.61
C GLU A 342 37.59 20.07 -18.62
N GLY A 343 37.48 20.63 -19.81
CA GLY A 343 38.40 20.37 -20.94
C GLY A 343 37.93 19.29 -21.90
N HIS A 344 36.85 18.58 -21.63
CA HIS A 344 36.22 17.63 -22.54
C HIS A 344 34.87 18.21 -23.01
N ASN A 345 34.89 18.88 -24.13
CA ASN A 345 33.79 19.45 -24.94
C ASN A 345 32.35 19.46 -24.37
N TYR A 346 32.14 20.21 -23.28
CA TYR A 346 30.82 20.46 -22.73
C TYR A 346 29.90 21.34 -23.58
N SER A 347 30.42 22.04 -24.56
CA SER A 347 29.64 22.99 -25.36
C SER A 347 28.43 22.36 -26.04
N ASN A 348 28.40 21.02 -26.16
CA ASN A 348 27.31 20.28 -26.81
C ASN A 348 26.55 19.33 -25.84
N GLY A 349 26.88 19.32 -24.56
CA GLY A 349 26.28 18.43 -23.55
C GLY A 349 25.02 18.98 -22.88
N THR A 350 24.49 20.09 -23.32
CA THR A 350 23.41 20.79 -22.64
C THR A 350 22.26 21.12 -23.59
N VAL A 351 21.03 20.72 -23.20
CA VAL A 351 19.80 21.26 -23.78
C VAL A 351 19.21 22.20 -22.74
N GLN A 352 19.09 23.49 -23.10
CA GLN A 352 18.52 24.51 -22.23
C GLN A 352 17.04 24.23 -21.97
N MET A 353 16.55 24.67 -20.80
CA MET A 353 15.16 24.54 -20.42
C MET A 353 14.23 25.11 -21.47
N GLY A 354 13.26 24.34 -21.91
CA GLY A 354 12.24 24.75 -22.88
C GLY A 354 10.97 23.93 -22.71
N SER A 355 9.87 24.33 -23.35
CA SER A 355 8.67 23.49 -23.37
C SER A 355 9.00 22.12 -23.93
N PHE A 356 8.37 21.07 -23.39
CA PHE A 356 8.65 19.67 -23.73
C PHE A 356 8.71 19.47 -25.25
N ASP A 357 7.68 19.92 -25.97
CA ASP A 357 7.60 19.74 -27.42
C ASP A 357 8.70 20.46 -28.20
N SER A 358 9.25 21.56 -27.65
CA SER A 358 10.32 22.31 -28.32
C SER A 358 11.68 21.65 -28.18
N VAL A 359 11.93 20.90 -27.09
CA VAL A 359 13.25 20.34 -26.76
C VAL A 359 13.35 18.82 -26.86
N LYS A 360 12.23 18.09 -26.86
CA LYS A 360 12.20 16.62 -26.82
C LYS A 360 13.14 15.91 -27.79
N ASN A 361 13.19 16.38 -29.05
CA ASN A 361 14.06 15.78 -30.07
C ASN A 361 15.55 16.06 -29.82
N GLN A 362 15.87 17.21 -29.25
CA GLN A 362 17.24 17.54 -28.86
C GLN A 362 17.67 16.66 -27.67
N VAL A 363 16.80 16.48 -26.65
CA VAL A 363 17.06 15.63 -25.51
C VAL A 363 17.28 14.20 -25.94
N LYS A 364 16.48 13.64 -26.84
CA LYS A 364 16.68 12.28 -27.38
C LYS A 364 18.00 12.12 -28.13
N SER A 365 18.46 13.14 -28.86
CA SER A 365 19.66 13.05 -29.71
C SER A 365 20.97 13.41 -29.01
N ILE A 366 20.93 14.05 -27.83
CA ILE A 366 22.13 14.65 -27.23
C ILE A 366 23.06 13.64 -26.57
N THR A 367 22.52 12.53 -26.02
CA THR A 367 23.34 11.53 -25.35
C THR A 367 24.34 10.91 -26.33
N PRO A 368 25.65 11.02 -26.07
CA PRO A 368 26.67 10.52 -26.99
C PRO A 368 26.75 9.00 -26.96
N SER A 369 27.30 8.43 -28.06
CA SER A 369 27.61 6.98 -28.08
C SER A 369 28.89 6.61 -27.37
N TRP A 370 29.71 7.59 -26.96
CA TRP A 370 30.97 7.41 -26.27
C TRP A 370 31.26 8.61 -25.38
N THR A 371 31.82 8.37 -24.20
CA THR A 371 32.09 9.36 -23.17
C THR A 371 33.57 9.42 -22.79
N ASN A 372 34.02 10.51 -22.15
CA ASN A 372 35.42 10.70 -21.76
C ASN A 372 35.53 11.65 -20.55
N GLY A 373 36.69 11.66 -19.91
CA GLY A 373 37.02 12.55 -18.81
C GLY A 373 36.64 11.97 -17.44
N GLY A 374 36.75 12.81 -16.44
CA GLY A 374 36.42 12.47 -15.04
C GLY A 374 34.98 12.84 -14.68
N THR A 375 34.62 12.61 -13.43
CA THR A 375 33.26 12.74 -12.91
C THR A 375 33.11 14.00 -12.09
N PHE A 376 32.46 15.05 -12.65
CA PHE A 376 32.23 16.33 -11.98
C PHE A 376 30.76 16.53 -11.63
N THR A 377 30.21 15.63 -10.83
CA THR A 377 28.79 15.60 -10.46
C THR A 377 28.30 16.91 -9.83
N GLN A 378 29.14 17.57 -9.00
CA GLN A 378 28.83 18.87 -8.42
C GLN A 378 28.49 19.91 -9.49
N LYS A 379 29.29 19.95 -10.60
CA LYS A 379 29.03 20.87 -11.70
C LYS A 379 27.74 20.53 -12.42
N GLY A 380 27.51 19.25 -12.71
CA GLY A 380 26.25 18.80 -13.34
C GLY A 380 25.03 19.24 -12.54
N LEU A 381 25.05 19.04 -11.23
CA LEU A 381 23.96 19.49 -10.33
C LEU A 381 23.81 21.02 -10.34
N ARG A 382 24.91 21.77 -10.32
CA ARG A 382 24.90 23.23 -10.34
C ARG A 382 24.29 23.75 -11.64
N ASP A 383 24.74 23.27 -12.79
CA ASP A 383 24.24 23.68 -14.10
C ASP A 383 22.73 23.39 -14.23
N ALA A 384 22.26 22.26 -13.72
CA ALA A 384 20.83 21.96 -13.65
C ALA A 384 20.08 22.89 -12.69
N GLY A 385 20.66 23.18 -11.55
CA GLY A 385 20.10 24.14 -10.58
C GLY A 385 19.97 25.56 -11.14
N ASP A 386 20.91 25.97 -12.00
CA ASP A 386 20.86 27.26 -12.68
C ASP A 386 19.74 27.31 -13.72
N MET A 387 19.51 26.21 -14.46
CA MET A 387 18.36 26.08 -15.37
C MET A 387 17.02 26.16 -14.62
N LEU A 388 16.96 25.62 -13.40
CA LEU A 388 15.78 25.59 -12.55
C LEU A 388 15.62 26.84 -11.67
N SER A 389 16.44 27.89 -11.87
CA SER A 389 16.47 29.07 -11.00
C SER A 389 15.26 30.00 -11.16
N VAL A 390 14.52 29.91 -12.26
CA VAL A 390 13.38 30.79 -12.56
C VAL A 390 12.21 30.51 -11.60
N PRO A 391 11.76 31.52 -10.82
CA PRO A 391 10.59 31.36 -9.96
C PRO A 391 9.31 31.49 -10.78
N ASN A 392 8.70 30.38 -11.15
CA ASN A 392 7.50 30.30 -12.00
C ASN A 392 6.35 29.49 -11.37
N GLY A 393 6.49 29.07 -10.09
CA GLY A 393 5.48 28.25 -9.41
C GLY A 393 5.44 26.78 -9.88
N HIS A 394 6.32 26.40 -10.80
CA HIS A 394 6.44 25.01 -11.22
C HIS A 394 7.16 24.15 -10.19
N LYS A 395 6.79 22.89 -10.09
CA LYS A 395 7.58 21.87 -9.40
C LYS A 395 8.91 21.68 -10.13
N LYS A 396 10.00 21.56 -9.39
CA LYS A 396 11.36 21.48 -9.96
C LYS A 396 11.99 20.14 -9.60
N VAL A 397 12.37 19.38 -10.63
CA VAL A 397 12.90 18.04 -10.48
C VAL A 397 14.19 17.85 -11.26
N ILE A 398 15.17 17.25 -10.61
CA ILE A 398 16.40 16.73 -11.22
C ILE A 398 16.35 15.20 -11.19
N VAL A 399 16.66 14.57 -12.32
CA VAL A 399 16.94 13.13 -12.40
C VAL A 399 18.42 12.93 -12.66
N LEU A 400 19.17 12.51 -11.62
CA LEU A 400 20.62 12.30 -11.66
C LEU A 400 20.95 10.85 -12.01
N LEU A 401 21.72 10.65 -13.07
CA LEU A 401 22.21 9.36 -13.55
C LEU A 401 23.73 9.36 -13.49
N THR A 402 24.35 8.51 -12.66
CA THR A 402 25.81 8.46 -12.47
C THR A 402 26.28 7.08 -12.03
N ASP A 403 27.49 6.68 -12.42
CA ASP A 403 28.17 5.47 -11.94
C ASP A 403 28.99 5.68 -10.65
N GLY A 404 28.86 6.86 -10.02
CA GLY A 404 29.02 7.05 -8.59
C GLY A 404 30.08 8.03 -8.10
N VAL A 405 31.36 7.73 -8.28
CA VAL A 405 32.41 8.44 -7.53
C VAL A 405 32.78 9.78 -8.18
N PRO A 406 32.46 10.94 -7.57
CA PRO A 406 32.91 12.21 -8.10
C PRO A 406 34.46 12.32 -7.98
N THR A 407 35.12 12.54 -9.12
CA THR A 407 36.58 12.71 -9.19
C THR A 407 37.02 14.15 -9.37
N PHE A 408 36.04 15.06 -9.44
CA PHE A 408 36.23 16.51 -9.48
C PHE A 408 35.26 17.20 -8.55
N SER A 409 35.67 18.29 -7.93
CA SER A 409 34.80 19.19 -7.20
C SER A 409 35.40 20.61 -7.14
N TYR A 410 34.58 21.62 -6.90
CA TYR A 410 35.09 22.94 -6.49
C TYR A 410 35.59 22.88 -5.04
N LYS A 411 36.68 23.60 -4.73
CA LYS A 411 37.22 23.64 -3.37
C LYS A 411 36.23 24.26 -2.40
N VAL A 412 36.03 23.55 -1.30
CA VAL A 412 35.13 23.96 -0.22
C VAL A 412 35.78 25.07 0.59
N GLN A 413 35.08 26.18 0.75
CA GLN A 413 35.48 27.34 1.57
C GLN A 413 34.81 27.33 2.95
N ARG A 414 33.55 26.84 3.03
CA ARG A 414 32.81 26.67 4.28
C ARG A 414 32.01 25.37 4.23
N VAL A 415 31.77 24.82 5.41
CA VAL A 415 30.94 23.65 5.58
C VAL A 415 29.79 23.87 6.56
N ARG A 416 28.75 23.05 6.49
CA ARG A 416 27.74 22.88 7.53
C ARG A 416 27.95 21.53 8.17
N ALA A 417 28.19 21.49 9.47
CA ALA A 417 28.34 20.26 10.23
C ALA A 417 27.01 19.87 10.89
N GLN A 418 26.60 18.63 10.67
CA GLN A 418 25.49 17.98 11.36
C GLN A 418 26.01 17.24 12.60
N SER A 419 27.24 16.70 12.52
CA SER A 419 27.98 16.11 13.63
C SER A 419 29.49 16.31 13.44
N SER A 420 30.30 15.74 14.33
CA SER A 420 31.78 15.79 14.20
C SER A 420 32.27 15.15 12.89
N ASN A 421 31.61 14.11 12.40
CA ASN A 421 32.03 13.32 11.24
C ASN A 421 31.07 13.43 10.05
N ASP A 422 29.96 14.14 10.18
CA ASP A 422 28.99 14.36 9.12
C ASP A 422 28.84 15.86 8.82
N TYR A 423 29.40 16.28 7.69
CA TYR A 423 29.39 17.67 7.23
C TYR A 423 29.50 17.74 5.71
N TYR A 424 29.01 18.83 5.14
CA TYR A 424 29.01 19.07 3.70
C TYR A 424 29.35 20.55 3.38
N GLY A 425 29.83 20.78 2.15
CA GLY A 425 30.20 22.11 1.69
C GLY A 425 29.01 23.04 1.53
N THR A 426 29.17 24.33 1.89
CA THR A 426 28.13 25.35 1.70
C THR A 426 28.64 26.56 0.92
N GLN A 427 29.95 26.76 0.83
CA GLN A 427 30.57 27.80 0.01
C GLN A 427 31.75 27.20 -0.74
N PHE A 428 31.95 27.62 -1.96
CA PHE A 428 32.93 27.06 -2.87
C PHE A 428 33.70 28.15 -3.59
N SER A 429 34.96 27.88 -3.93
CA SER A 429 35.76 28.74 -4.83
C SER A 429 35.68 28.20 -6.27
N ASN A 430 36.18 28.97 -7.21
CA ASN A 430 36.32 28.54 -8.61
C ASN A 430 37.52 27.59 -8.82
N THR A 431 38.37 27.39 -7.79
CA THR A 431 39.46 26.42 -7.87
C THR A 431 38.91 25.02 -7.70
N GLN A 432 39.42 24.06 -8.46
CA GLN A 432 38.95 22.68 -8.44
C GLN A 432 39.88 21.78 -7.67
N ASP A 433 39.30 20.77 -7.03
CA ASP A 433 39.97 19.56 -6.60
C ASP A 433 39.82 18.50 -7.71
N GLN A 434 40.95 17.88 -8.12
CA GLN A 434 41.01 16.93 -9.23
C GLN A 434 41.80 15.71 -8.77
N PRO A 435 41.23 14.86 -7.92
CA PRO A 435 41.95 13.71 -7.36
C PRO A 435 42.25 12.58 -8.34
N GLY A 436 41.75 12.64 -9.57
CA GLY A 436 42.00 11.63 -10.61
C GLY A 436 40.87 10.60 -10.66
N ASN A 437 41.14 9.33 -10.34
CA ASN A 437 40.15 8.23 -10.40
C ASN A 437 39.55 7.89 -9.04
N THR A 438 39.52 8.82 -8.11
CA THR A 438 39.06 8.61 -6.73
C THR A 438 38.40 9.88 -6.23
N SER A 439 37.59 9.76 -5.18
CA SER A 439 37.03 10.91 -4.46
C SER A 439 37.99 11.50 -3.43
N ARG A 440 39.13 10.80 -3.13
CA ARG A 440 40.06 11.22 -2.11
C ARG A 440 40.94 12.38 -2.59
N ILE A 441 40.85 13.50 -1.87
CA ILE A 441 41.72 14.66 -2.10
C ILE A 441 43.11 14.38 -1.49
N ALA A 442 44.15 14.27 -2.35
CA ALA A 442 45.50 13.89 -1.93
C ALA A 442 46.12 14.86 -0.92
N ARG A 443 45.90 16.14 -1.07
CA ARG A 443 46.28 17.20 -0.12
C ARG A 443 45.05 17.76 0.55
N SER A 444 44.55 17.04 1.56
CA SER A 444 43.45 17.53 2.38
C SER A 444 43.73 18.92 2.98
N TYR A 445 42.72 19.71 3.11
CA TYR A 445 42.77 21.05 3.70
C TYR A 445 41.64 21.22 4.71
N TYR A 446 41.51 22.41 5.31
CA TYR A 446 40.48 22.69 6.32
C TYR A 446 39.60 23.84 5.90
N ALA A 447 38.32 23.72 6.19
CA ALA A 447 37.33 24.77 6.02
C ALA A 447 36.55 24.96 7.34
N PRO A 448 36.17 26.21 7.71
CA PRO A 448 35.38 26.44 8.91
C PRO A 448 33.94 26.04 8.73
N ASP A 449 33.36 25.48 9.79
CA ASP A 449 31.92 25.22 9.87
C ASP A 449 31.13 26.46 10.35
N GLN A 450 29.80 26.28 10.59
CA GLN A 450 28.91 27.33 11.07
C GLN A 450 29.35 27.93 12.45
N ASN A 451 30.10 27.16 13.23
CA ASN A 451 30.65 27.54 14.55
C ASN A 451 32.11 27.93 14.49
N ASN A 452 32.66 28.17 13.28
CA ASN A 452 34.08 28.42 13.00
C ASN A 452 35.04 27.34 13.46
N GLN A 453 34.55 26.10 13.65
CA GLN A 453 35.40 24.93 13.89
C GLN A 453 35.98 24.44 12.57
N SER A 454 37.27 24.12 12.56
CA SER A 454 37.98 23.62 11.38
C SER A 454 37.57 22.19 11.07
N ARG A 455 37.02 21.95 9.88
CA ARG A 455 36.64 20.63 9.35
C ARG A 455 37.60 20.25 8.22
N ARG A 456 38.02 19.00 8.23
CA ARG A 456 38.95 18.48 7.23
C ARG A 456 38.22 18.19 5.93
N ILE A 457 38.72 18.70 4.82
CA ILE A 457 38.22 18.44 3.47
C ILE A 457 39.21 17.46 2.80
N ASP A 458 38.79 16.22 2.67
CA ASP A 458 39.56 15.12 2.12
C ASP A 458 38.83 14.31 1.05
N SER A 459 37.59 14.69 0.73
CA SER A 459 36.77 14.03 -0.28
C SER A 459 35.96 15.03 -1.10
N THR A 460 35.88 14.80 -2.40
CA THR A 460 35.02 15.54 -3.34
C THR A 460 33.53 15.35 -3.04
N PHE A 461 33.15 14.25 -2.37
CA PHE A 461 31.77 14.04 -1.91
C PHE A 461 31.29 15.16 -0.98
N ILE A 462 32.18 15.77 -0.18
CA ILE A 462 31.80 16.87 0.72
C ILE A 462 31.20 18.04 -0.07
N ALA A 463 31.81 18.37 -1.21
CA ALA A 463 31.34 19.42 -2.10
C ALA A 463 30.10 19.01 -2.89
N THR A 464 30.06 17.79 -3.42
CA THR A 464 28.97 17.30 -4.24
C THR A 464 27.67 17.17 -3.42
N ILE A 465 27.75 16.61 -2.22
CA ILE A 465 26.63 16.54 -1.29
C ILE A 465 26.16 17.95 -0.93
N GLY A 466 27.09 18.88 -0.70
CA GLY A 466 26.78 20.26 -0.40
C GLY A 466 25.98 20.97 -1.50
N GLU A 467 26.35 20.75 -2.76
CA GLU A 467 25.58 21.28 -3.90
C GLU A 467 24.17 20.69 -3.93
N ALA A 468 24.02 19.38 -3.76
CA ALA A 468 22.71 18.73 -3.71
C ALA A 468 21.85 19.26 -2.54
N MET A 469 22.45 19.50 -1.35
CA MET A 469 21.75 20.08 -0.22
C MET A 469 21.29 21.49 -0.51
N ALA A 470 22.12 22.33 -1.14
CA ALA A 470 21.74 23.68 -1.54
C ALA A 470 20.59 23.71 -2.55
N LEU A 471 20.54 22.74 -3.47
CA LEU A 471 19.42 22.57 -4.40
C LEU A 471 18.12 22.17 -3.69
N LYS A 472 18.21 21.23 -2.77
CA LYS A 472 17.07 20.81 -1.94
C LYS A 472 16.54 21.95 -1.08
N GLU A 473 17.41 22.78 -0.49
CA GLU A 473 17.03 23.99 0.26
C GLU A 473 16.31 25.03 -0.63
N ARG A 474 16.53 24.99 -1.96
CA ARG A 474 15.79 25.82 -2.94
C ARG A 474 14.47 25.19 -3.40
N GLY A 475 14.07 24.07 -2.82
CA GLY A 475 12.85 23.35 -3.20
C GLY A 475 12.99 22.55 -4.49
N ILE A 476 14.19 22.17 -4.89
CA ILE A 476 14.43 21.31 -6.05
C ILE A 476 14.51 19.85 -5.58
N GLU A 477 13.64 19.02 -6.12
CA GLU A 477 13.61 17.60 -5.83
C GLU A 477 14.66 16.85 -6.67
N ILE A 478 15.46 16.00 -6.05
CA ILE A 478 16.51 15.23 -6.72
C ILE A 478 16.21 13.75 -6.61
N HIS A 479 16.01 13.10 -7.76
CA HIS A 479 15.93 11.67 -7.92
C HIS A 479 17.28 11.14 -8.41
N GLY A 480 17.74 9.98 -7.95
CA GLY A 480 19.06 9.46 -8.31
C GLY A 480 19.04 7.99 -8.69
N LEU A 481 19.80 7.67 -9.73
CA LEU A 481 20.15 6.30 -10.10
C LEU A 481 21.67 6.10 -9.96
N GLY A 482 22.05 5.19 -9.08
CA GLY A 482 23.43 4.69 -8.99
C GLY A 482 23.65 3.56 -9.98
N ILE A 483 24.44 3.80 -11.03
CA ILE A 483 24.65 2.84 -12.12
C ILE A 483 25.85 1.98 -11.84
N GLN A 484 25.66 0.67 -11.54
CA GLN A 484 26.73 -0.31 -11.31
C GLN A 484 27.84 0.24 -10.40
N LEU A 485 27.45 0.85 -9.29
CA LEU A 485 28.39 1.48 -8.36
C LEU A 485 29.55 0.56 -7.95
N GLN A 486 30.73 1.13 -7.85
CA GLN A 486 31.95 0.44 -7.44
C GLN A 486 32.47 1.00 -6.12
N SER A 487 33.36 0.26 -5.46
CA SER A 487 34.13 0.75 -4.33
C SER A 487 35.14 1.82 -4.78
N ASP A 488 35.42 2.81 -3.94
CA ASP A 488 36.55 3.73 -4.11
C ASP A 488 37.68 3.29 -3.18
N SER A 489 38.45 2.29 -3.59
CA SER A 489 39.51 1.68 -2.79
C SER A 489 40.60 2.69 -2.41
N ALA A 490 40.90 3.66 -3.27
CA ALA A 490 41.91 4.71 -3.00
C ALA A 490 41.46 5.68 -1.91
N ALA A 491 40.15 5.88 -1.76
CA ALA A 491 39.54 6.63 -0.66
C ALA A 491 39.22 5.74 0.57
N GLY A 492 39.40 4.43 0.46
CA GLY A 492 39.04 3.47 1.49
C GLY A 492 37.52 3.29 1.63
N LEU A 493 36.72 3.53 0.57
CA LEU A 493 35.29 3.39 0.58
C LEU A 493 34.83 2.09 -0.08
N SER A 494 34.06 1.31 0.63
CA SER A 494 33.31 0.17 0.08
C SER A 494 32.20 0.63 -0.88
N LYS A 495 31.63 -0.29 -1.70
CA LYS A 495 30.45 0.00 -2.54
C LYS A 495 29.31 0.58 -1.71
N ALA A 496 29.02 0.00 -0.55
CA ALA A 496 27.94 0.45 0.34
C ALA A 496 28.16 1.88 0.88
N GLU A 497 29.42 2.25 1.17
CA GLU A 497 29.76 3.62 1.59
C GLU A 497 29.65 4.64 0.45
N VAL A 498 30.01 4.26 -0.77
CA VAL A 498 29.77 5.08 -1.97
C VAL A 498 28.27 5.28 -2.15
N GLU A 499 27.49 4.20 -2.09
CA GLU A 499 26.02 4.27 -2.19
C GLU A 499 25.41 5.13 -1.08
N SER A 500 25.84 4.97 0.16
CA SER A 500 25.39 5.82 1.29
C SER A 500 25.61 7.31 1.04
N ARG A 501 26.72 7.68 0.36
CA ARG A 501 27.00 9.08 -0.02
C ARG A 501 26.09 9.55 -1.15
N MET A 502 25.77 8.66 -2.11
CA MET A 502 24.82 8.94 -3.18
C MET A 502 23.43 9.19 -2.62
N ARG A 503 23.00 8.36 -1.67
CA ARG A 503 21.71 8.52 -0.97
C ARG A 503 21.56 9.86 -0.24
N LYS A 504 22.66 10.49 0.21
CA LYS A 504 22.61 11.85 0.79
C LYS A 504 22.31 12.95 -0.23
N MET A 505 22.55 12.71 -1.52
CA MET A 505 22.31 13.70 -2.57
C MET A 505 20.85 13.77 -2.99
N VAL A 506 20.08 12.70 -2.86
CA VAL A 506 18.69 12.64 -3.32
C VAL A 506 17.71 13.20 -2.29
N SER A 507 16.50 13.50 -2.75
CA SER A 507 15.36 13.87 -1.91
C SER A 507 14.64 12.63 -1.39
N ALA A 508 13.72 12.82 -0.46
CA ALA A 508 12.84 11.80 0.08
C ALA A 508 11.37 12.21 -0.14
N ASP A 509 10.48 11.23 -0.13
CA ASP A 509 9.05 11.47 -0.06
C ASP A 509 8.59 11.89 1.35
N GLU A 510 7.29 12.07 1.54
CA GLU A 510 6.70 12.48 2.82
C GLU A 510 6.87 11.44 3.95
N LYS A 511 7.08 10.16 3.58
CA LYS A 511 7.32 9.05 4.51
C LYS A 511 8.80 8.92 4.88
N GLY A 512 9.68 9.66 4.16
CA GLY A 512 11.12 9.60 4.32
C GLY A 512 11.81 8.59 3.40
N ASP A 513 11.09 7.96 2.47
CA ASP A 513 11.66 7.06 1.48
C ASP A 513 12.44 7.84 0.44
N LEU A 514 13.71 7.47 0.25
CA LEU A 514 14.61 8.19 -0.65
C LEU A 514 14.27 7.92 -2.12
N TYR A 515 14.24 8.95 -2.94
CA TYR A 515 14.14 8.83 -4.39
C TYR A 515 15.45 8.32 -5.01
N TYR A 516 15.90 7.17 -4.53
CA TYR A 516 17.14 6.55 -4.93
C TYR A 516 16.93 5.09 -5.36
N GLU A 517 17.47 4.73 -6.50
CA GLU A 517 17.53 3.35 -6.97
C GLU A 517 18.95 2.99 -7.40
N SER A 518 19.27 1.70 -7.44
CA SER A 518 20.56 1.18 -7.89
C SER A 518 20.34 0.25 -9.08
N ALA A 519 21.06 0.47 -10.17
CA ALA A 519 21.07 -0.38 -11.35
C ALA A 519 22.31 -1.27 -11.31
N ASP A 520 22.17 -2.55 -11.07
CA ASP A 520 23.27 -3.52 -11.09
C ASP A 520 23.56 -4.02 -12.52
N HIS A 521 22.59 -3.92 -13.42
CA HIS A 521 22.74 -4.20 -14.84
C HIS A 521 22.46 -2.95 -15.69
N ALA A 522 23.07 -2.85 -16.85
CA ALA A 522 22.89 -1.69 -17.74
C ALA A 522 21.43 -1.55 -18.21
N THR A 523 20.73 -2.68 -18.43
CA THR A 523 19.32 -2.69 -18.83
C THR A 523 18.38 -2.04 -17.79
N ASP A 524 18.74 -2.07 -16.50
CA ASP A 524 17.97 -1.48 -15.41
C ASP A 524 17.85 0.05 -15.57
N ILE A 525 18.80 0.69 -16.27
CA ILE A 525 18.81 2.13 -16.53
C ILE A 525 17.59 2.53 -17.35
N SER A 526 17.35 1.81 -18.45
CA SER A 526 16.22 2.11 -19.32
C SER A 526 14.87 1.83 -18.64
N GLU A 527 14.81 0.82 -17.78
CA GLU A 527 13.62 0.52 -16.98
C GLU A 527 13.38 1.59 -15.92
N TYR A 528 14.42 2.03 -15.21
CA TYR A 528 14.32 3.13 -14.25
C TYR A 528 13.76 4.41 -14.88
N LEU A 529 14.32 4.83 -16.03
CA LEU A 529 13.86 6.03 -16.70
C LEU A 529 12.42 5.92 -17.19
N ALA A 530 12.02 4.78 -17.76
CA ALA A 530 10.65 4.52 -18.15
C ALA A 530 9.70 4.59 -16.93
N LYS A 531 10.08 3.98 -15.81
CA LYS A 531 9.33 4.05 -14.54
C LYS A 531 9.19 5.49 -14.05
N LYS A 532 10.26 6.30 -14.09
CA LYS A 532 10.21 7.72 -13.68
C LYS A 532 9.29 8.55 -14.56
N ALA A 533 9.28 8.33 -15.88
CA ALA A 533 8.35 9.01 -16.78
C ALA A 533 6.89 8.72 -16.39
N VAL A 534 6.56 7.46 -16.11
CA VAL A 534 5.22 7.06 -15.65
C VAL A 534 4.89 7.70 -14.31
N GLN A 535 5.81 7.67 -13.35
CA GLN A 535 5.58 8.29 -12.04
C GLN A 535 5.28 9.80 -12.12
N ILE A 536 5.91 10.49 -13.07
CA ILE A 536 5.68 11.92 -13.30
C ILE A 536 4.33 12.19 -13.96
N SER A 537 3.87 11.29 -14.83
CA SER A 537 2.68 11.49 -15.68
C SER A 537 1.46 10.68 -15.26
N ALA A 538 1.58 9.84 -14.23
CA ALA A 538 0.52 8.94 -13.82
C ALA A 538 -0.63 9.66 -13.11
N THR A 539 -1.87 9.30 -13.44
CA THR A 539 -3.06 9.66 -12.67
C THR A 539 -3.25 8.75 -11.46
N VAL A 540 -2.68 7.54 -11.53
CA VAL A 540 -2.54 6.61 -10.41
C VAL A 540 -1.05 6.50 -10.11
N SER A 541 -0.62 6.93 -8.93
CA SER A 541 0.79 6.98 -8.54
C SER A 541 1.02 6.20 -7.26
N ASN A 542 1.75 5.08 -7.37
CA ASN A 542 1.96 4.14 -6.26
C ASN A 542 0.64 3.66 -5.63
N GLY A 543 -0.34 3.38 -6.48
CA GLY A 543 -1.67 2.95 -6.04
C GLY A 543 -1.66 1.54 -5.45
N GLN A 544 -2.72 1.24 -4.70
CA GLN A 544 -2.88 -0.04 -4.01
C GLN A 544 -4.28 -0.60 -4.20
N ILE A 545 -4.39 -1.93 -4.27
CA ILE A 545 -5.66 -2.67 -4.23
C ILE A 545 -5.63 -3.59 -3.03
N ASN A 546 -6.75 -3.60 -2.27
CA ASN A 546 -7.00 -4.53 -1.19
C ASN A 546 -8.34 -5.23 -1.45
N ASP A 547 -8.30 -6.54 -1.66
CA ASP A 547 -9.44 -7.34 -2.09
C ASP A 547 -9.61 -8.59 -1.20
N PRO A 548 -10.31 -8.48 -0.07
CA PRO A 548 -10.56 -9.59 0.83
C PRO A 548 -11.59 -10.55 0.22
N ILE A 549 -11.24 -11.81 0.11
CA ILE A 549 -12.14 -12.89 -0.33
C ILE A 549 -13.10 -13.22 0.82
N ALA A 550 -14.41 -13.27 0.57
CA ALA A 550 -15.40 -13.59 1.58
C ALA A 550 -15.33 -15.06 2.04
N GLU A 551 -15.72 -15.32 3.28
CA GLU A 551 -15.64 -16.65 3.92
C GLU A 551 -16.25 -17.81 3.11
N PRO A 552 -17.39 -17.64 2.41
CA PRO A 552 -17.96 -18.71 1.59
C PRO A 552 -17.08 -19.14 0.41
N PHE A 553 -16.00 -18.46 0.13
CA PHE A 553 -15.13 -18.72 -1.00
C PHE A 553 -13.69 -19.02 -0.56
N ILE A 554 -13.04 -19.92 -1.29
CA ILE A 554 -11.62 -20.27 -1.11
C ILE A 554 -10.85 -19.91 -2.38
N TYR A 555 -9.76 -19.17 -2.19
CA TYR A 555 -8.78 -18.89 -3.24
C TYR A 555 -8.18 -20.19 -3.80
N GLN A 556 -8.02 -20.26 -5.13
CA GLN A 556 -7.36 -21.37 -5.79
C GLN A 556 -5.87 -21.06 -5.98
N PRO A 557 -4.96 -21.78 -5.27
CA PRO A 557 -3.53 -21.49 -5.33
C PRO A 557 -2.96 -21.52 -6.76
N GLY A 558 -2.08 -20.57 -7.07
CA GLY A 558 -1.40 -20.49 -8.36
C GLY A 558 -2.19 -19.82 -9.49
N THR A 559 -3.40 -19.32 -9.22
CA THR A 559 -4.22 -18.65 -10.23
C THR A 559 -4.07 -17.12 -10.25
N LEU A 560 -3.45 -16.52 -9.22
CA LEU A 560 -3.26 -15.08 -9.13
C LEU A 560 -2.27 -14.60 -10.19
N SER A 561 -2.69 -13.64 -11.00
CA SER A 561 -1.88 -13.05 -12.06
C SER A 561 -2.24 -11.59 -12.29
N VAL A 562 -1.32 -10.81 -12.84
CA VAL A 562 -1.54 -9.45 -13.29
C VAL A 562 -0.97 -9.26 -14.68
N LYS A 563 -1.67 -8.52 -15.53
CA LYS A 563 -1.21 -8.18 -16.88
C LYS A 563 -1.58 -6.75 -17.23
N SER A 564 -0.77 -6.14 -18.10
CA SER A 564 -1.13 -4.90 -18.77
C SER A 564 -2.11 -5.19 -19.90
N VAL A 565 -3.23 -4.47 -19.92
CA VAL A 565 -4.30 -4.64 -20.91
C VAL A 565 -4.69 -3.32 -21.60
N GLY A 566 -4.10 -2.20 -21.22
CA GLY A 566 -4.32 -0.90 -21.84
C GLY A 566 -3.85 -0.82 -23.28
N THR A 567 -4.27 0.19 -24.02
CA THR A 567 -3.74 0.47 -25.37
C THR A 567 -2.30 0.93 -25.30
N ASN A 568 -1.91 1.56 -24.18
CA ASN A 568 -0.52 1.83 -23.85
C ASN A 568 -0.07 0.80 -22.81
N PRO A 569 1.03 0.07 -23.01
CA PRO A 569 1.51 -0.89 -22.03
C PRO A 569 1.99 -0.18 -20.76
N THR A 570 1.76 -0.82 -19.62
CA THR A 570 2.36 -0.36 -18.35
C THR A 570 3.84 -0.70 -18.35
N THR A 571 4.67 0.25 -17.95
CA THR A 571 6.13 0.06 -17.83
C THR A 571 6.52 -0.47 -16.44
N VAL A 572 5.62 -0.36 -15.47
CA VAL A 572 5.78 -0.91 -14.13
C VAL A 572 4.78 -2.02 -13.93
N THR A 573 5.25 -3.22 -13.66
CA THR A 573 4.39 -4.34 -13.28
C THR A 573 4.08 -4.21 -11.79
N PRO A 574 2.80 -4.13 -11.38
CA PRO A 574 2.44 -4.08 -9.97
C PRO A 574 2.88 -5.34 -9.23
N THR A 575 3.24 -5.17 -7.97
CA THR A 575 3.44 -6.32 -7.09
C THR A 575 2.09 -6.87 -6.66
N ILE A 576 1.89 -8.18 -6.80
CA ILE A 576 0.69 -8.89 -6.37
C ILE A 576 1.04 -9.94 -5.34
N SER A 577 0.19 -10.09 -4.33
CA SER A 577 0.35 -11.10 -3.27
C SER A 577 -1.00 -11.52 -2.71
N ILE A 578 -1.01 -12.63 -2.00
CA ILE A 578 -2.12 -13.02 -1.15
C ILE A 578 -1.62 -13.06 0.30
N ASP A 579 -2.35 -12.39 1.18
CA ASP A 579 -2.09 -12.34 2.60
C ASP A 579 -3.33 -12.86 3.34
N GLY A 580 -3.20 -14.05 3.95
CA GLY A 580 -4.35 -14.77 4.47
C GLY A 580 -5.39 -15.04 3.36
N ASN A 581 -6.56 -14.41 3.45
CA ASN A 581 -7.64 -14.51 2.46
C ASN A 581 -7.83 -13.19 1.67
N THR A 582 -6.79 -12.36 1.60
CA THR A 582 -6.85 -11.05 0.94
C THR A 582 -5.86 -10.97 -0.21
N ILE A 583 -6.35 -10.64 -1.40
CA ILE A 583 -5.51 -10.29 -2.55
C ILE A 583 -5.06 -8.85 -2.40
N LYS A 584 -3.76 -8.62 -2.50
CA LYS A 584 -3.14 -7.29 -2.42
C LYS A 584 -2.36 -7.00 -3.70
N SER A 585 -2.44 -5.76 -4.15
CA SER A 585 -1.60 -5.25 -5.22
C SER A 585 -1.06 -3.88 -4.83
N ASN A 586 0.23 -3.67 -5.05
CA ASN A 586 0.93 -2.43 -4.73
C ASN A 586 1.75 -1.95 -5.92
N GLN A 587 2.26 -0.72 -5.83
CA GLN A 587 3.08 -0.10 -6.87
C GLN A 587 2.35 0.01 -8.21
N ILE A 588 1.07 0.37 -8.18
CA ILE A 588 0.27 0.59 -9.38
C ILE A 588 0.55 2.00 -9.89
N TYR A 589 1.04 2.10 -11.13
CA TYR A 589 1.28 3.37 -11.82
C TYR A 589 0.56 3.33 -13.15
N LEU A 590 -0.42 4.23 -13.34
CA LEU A 590 -1.24 4.26 -14.53
C LEU A 590 -1.40 5.70 -15.02
N GLY A 591 -0.97 5.94 -16.24
CA GLY A 591 -1.23 7.17 -16.99
C GLY A 591 -2.30 6.96 -18.07
N LYS A 592 -2.37 7.88 -19.02
CA LYS A 592 -3.33 7.86 -20.12
C LYS A 592 -3.30 6.54 -20.90
N ASN A 593 -4.44 5.90 -21.03
CA ASN A 593 -4.64 4.65 -21.77
C ASN A 593 -3.86 3.43 -21.22
N GLN A 594 -3.28 3.55 -20.03
CA GLN A 594 -2.69 2.42 -19.32
C GLN A 594 -3.73 1.74 -18.45
N GLU A 595 -3.71 0.43 -18.43
CA GLU A 595 -4.64 -0.37 -17.65
C GLU A 595 -3.98 -1.67 -17.24
N ILE A 596 -4.24 -2.09 -15.98
CA ILE A 596 -3.90 -3.41 -15.47
C ILE A 596 -5.16 -4.24 -15.25
N GLN A 597 -5.02 -5.56 -15.41
CA GLN A 597 -6.02 -6.53 -15.02
C GLN A 597 -5.39 -7.55 -14.07
N ILE A 598 -5.95 -7.64 -12.87
CA ILE A 598 -5.66 -8.72 -11.92
C ILE A 598 -6.69 -9.82 -12.13
N HIS A 599 -6.25 -11.06 -12.14
CA HIS A 599 -7.09 -12.24 -12.28
C HIS A 599 -6.72 -13.27 -11.21
N TYR A 600 -7.73 -13.91 -10.63
CA TYR A 600 -7.58 -15.08 -9.76
C TYR A 600 -8.86 -15.93 -9.79
N GLN A 601 -8.76 -17.15 -9.26
CA GLN A 601 -9.93 -18.04 -9.14
C GLN A 601 -10.31 -18.25 -7.68
N VAL A 602 -11.61 -18.37 -7.45
CA VAL A 602 -12.18 -18.76 -6.16
C VAL A 602 -13.19 -19.89 -6.36
N ARG A 603 -13.26 -20.79 -5.39
CA ARG A 603 -14.28 -21.84 -5.32
C ARG A 603 -15.21 -21.57 -4.17
N ILE A 604 -16.52 -21.69 -4.41
CA ILE A 604 -17.51 -21.62 -3.34
C ILE A 604 -17.44 -22.89 -2.48
N GLN A 605 -17.48 -22.73 -1.15
CA GLN A 605 -17.37 -23.83 -0.18
C GLN A 605 -18.72 -24.54 0.00
N THR A 606 -19.11 -25.36 -0.95
CA THR A 606 -20.38 -26.09 -0.89
C THR A 606 -20.45 -27.15 0.22
N GLU A 607 -19.30 -27.45 0.86
CA GLU A 607 -19.20 -28.39 1.97
C GLU A 607 -19.34 -27.72 3.35
N ASN A 608 -19.38 -26.40 3.38
CA ASN A 608 -19.56 -25.67 4.64
C ASN A 608 -20.98 -25.91 5.17
N GLU A 609 -21.12 -26.04 6.49
CA GLU A 609 -22.44 -26.26 7.13
C GLU A 609 -23.40 -25.09 6.90
N ASP A 610 -22.89 -23.89 6.68
CA ASP A 610 -23.66 -22.68 6.40
C ASP A 610 -23.96 -22.45 4.91
N PHE A 611 -23.52 -23.36 4.03
CA PHE A 611 -23.84 -23.24 2.61
C PHE A 611 -25.31 -23.58 2.33
N HIS A 612 -25.98 -22.71 1.62
CA HIS A 612 -27.35 -22.89 1.13
C HIS A 612 -27.36 -22.94 -0.40
N PRO A 613 -27.85 -24.02 -1.04
CA PRO A 613 -27.94 -24.11 -2.49
C PRO A 613 -28.81 -22.96 -3.07
N ASN A 614 -28.36 -22.44 -4.22
CA ASN A 614 -29.00 -21.32 -4.93
C ASN A 614 -29.09 -20.00 -4.15
N PHE A 615 -28.42 -19.89 -3.01
CA PHE A 615 -28.32 -18.69 -2.21
C PHE A 615 -27.16 -17.81 -2.73
N TRP A 616 -27.41 -16.49 -2.84
CA TRP A 616 -26.43 -15.54 -3.31
C TRP A 616 -25.46 -15.15 -2.20
N TYR A 617 -24.18 -15.42 -2.40
CA TYR A 617 -23.10 -15.04 -1.51
C TYR A 617 -22.27 -13.94 -2.15
N GLN A 618 -22.00 -12.89 -1.40
CA GLN A 618 -21.05 -11.87 -1.77
C GLN A 618 -19.66 -12.49 -1.86
N MET A 619 -18.96 -12.33 -3.01
CA MET A 619 -17.71 -13.06 -3.28
C MET A 619 -16.52 -12.49 -2.53
N ASN A 620 -16.56 -11.22 -2.20
CA ASN A 620 -15.48 -10.51 -1.53
C ASN A 620 -16.05 -9.63 -0.42
N GLY A 621 -15.21 -9.26 0.54
CA GLY A 621 -15.45 -8.17 1.44
C GLY A 621 -15.29 -6.81 0.73
N ARG A 622 -15.16 -5.73 1.50
CA ARG A 622 -14.95 -4.40 0.95
C ARG A 622 -13.66 -4.35 0.14
N THR A 623 -13.79 -4.33 -1.17
CA THR A 623 -12.66 -4.23 -2.11
C THR A 623 -12.36 -2.77 -2.40
N THR A 624 -11.15 -2.33 -2.11
CA THR A 624 -10.76 -0.92 -2.21
C THR A 624 -9.61 -0.72 -3.19
N PHE A 625 -9.62 0.44 -3.81
CA PHE A 625 -8.54 0.98 -4.61
C PHE A 625 -8.12 2.33 -4.05
N GLN A 626 -6.87 2.46 -3.70
CA GLN A 626 -6.24 3.71 -3.30
C GLN A 626 -5.39 4.19 -4.49
N PRO A 627 -5.72 5.30 -5.14
CA PRO A 627 -5.02 5.75 -6.35
C PRO A 627 -3.60 6.25 -6.07
N SER A 628 -3.35 6.70 -4.84
CA SER A 628 -2.02 7.08 -4.35
C SER A 628 -1.90 6.75 -2.88
N ILE A 629 -0.76 6.20 -2.46
CA ILE A 629 -0.48 5.97 -1.03
C ILE A 629 -0.34 7.27 -0.23
N ASP A 630 -0.19 8.41 -0.92
CA ASP A 630 -0.05 9.75 -0.33
C ASP A 630 -1.42 10.40 -0.04
N THR A 631 -2.52 9.73 -0.38
CA THR A 631 -3.89 10.20 -0.12
C THR A 631 -4.66 9.17 0.69
N ASP A 632 -5.56 9.64 1.58
CA ASP A 632 -6.51 8.78 2.31
C ASP A 632 -7.75 8.42 1.46
N GLU A 633 -7.74 8.74 0.17
CA GLU A 633 -8.87 8.51 -0.70
C GLU A 633 -8.95 7.05 -1.12
N LEU A 634 -10.09 6.42 -0.83
CA LEU A 634 -10.39 5.05 -1.21
C LEU A 634 -11.58 5.04 -2.17
N ALA A 635 -11.35 4.50 -3.35
CA ALA A 635 -12.43 4.10 -4.26
C ALA A 635 -12.83 2.65 -3.97
N GLU A 636 -14.10 2.34 -4.11
CA GLU A 636 -14.62 0.99 -3.90
C GLU A 636 -14.94 0.33 -5.24
N PHE A 637 -14.45 -0.89 -5.43
CA PHE A 637 -14.89 -1.74 -6.53
C PHE A 637 -16.33 -2.22 -6.29
N GLY A 638 -17.07 -2.43 -7.37
CA GLY A 638 -18.27 -3.26 -7.32
C GLY A 638 -17.88 -4.70 -6.95
N ILE A 639 -18.62 -5.30 -6.02
CA ILE A 639 -18.34 -6.67 -5.58
C ILE A 639 -19.38 -7.61 -6.21
N PRO A 640 -18.98 -8.63 -6.97
CA PRO A 640 -19.90 -9.61 -7.51
C PRO A 640 -20.45 -10.53 -6.42
N SER A 641 -21.62 -11.11 -6.68
CA SER A 641 -22.17 -12.20 -5.90
C SER A 641 -22.27 -13.44 -6.76
N ALA A 642 -22.04 -14.59 -6.17
CA ALA A 642 -22.17 -15.87 -6.83
C ALA A 642 -22.98 -16.85 -6.00
N LYS A 643 -23.56 -17.84 -6.67
CA LYS A 643 -24.26 -18.94 -6.05
C LYS A 643 -23.84 -20.26 -6.70
N ALA A 644 -24.03 -21.35 -6.01
CA ALA A 644 -23.93 -22.67 -6.61
C ALA A 644 -25.30 -23.38 -6.59
N PRO A 645 -25.65 -24.10 -7.63
CA PRO A 645 -26.85 -24.90 -7.66
C PRO A 645 -26.78 -26.01 -6.63
N GLY A 646 -27.92 -26.43 -6.15
CA GLY A 646 -28.05 -27.57 -5.26
C GLY A 646 -29.39 -28.25 -5.39
N VAL A 647 -29.52 -29.40 -4.80
CA VAL A 647 -30.74 -30.16 -4.77
C VAL A 647 -31.16 -30.46 -3.33
N ASN A 648 -32.45 -30.38 -3.09
CA ASN A 648 -33.05 -30.87 -1.86
C ASN A 648 -33.43 -32.29 -2.03
N LEU A 649 -32.96 -33.14 -1.14
CA LEU A 649 -33.27 -34.55 -1.18
C LEU A 649 -34.35 -34.89 -0.16
N HIS A 650 -35.49 -35.41 -0.65
CA HIS A 650 -36.55 -35.92 0.20
C HIS A 650 -36.46 -37.45 0.20
N ILE A 651 -36.17 -38.05 1.35
CA ILE A 651 -36.11 -39.48 1.50
C ILE A 651 -37.38 -39.97 2.18
N LYS A 652 -38.02 -40.95 1.49
CA LYS A 652 -39.23 -41.60 1.97
C LYS A 652 -39.00 -43.10 2.05
N LYS A 653 -39.19 -43.69 3.26
CA LYS A 653 -39.25 -45.12 3.46
C LYS A 653 -40.70 -45.56 3.45
N LEU A 654 -41.05 -46.37 2.47
CA LEU A 654 -42.34 -47.04 2.42
C LEU A 654 -42.21 -48.43 3.06
N TRP A 655 -43.13 -48.75 3.93
CA TRP A 655 -43.23 -50.04 4.56
C TRP A 655 -44.35 -50.87 3.88
N GLU A 656 -43.98 -52.03 3.41
CA GLU A 656 -44.89 -53.02 2.83
C GLU A 656 -44.74 -54.35 3.60
N GLU A 657 -45.40 -54.40 4.75
CA GLU A 657 -45.42 -55.60 5.56
C GLU A 657 -46.75 -56.35 5.36
N PHE A 658 -46.70 -57.67 5.49
CA PHE A 658 -47.87 -58.51 5.29
C PHE A 658 -48.98 -58.24 6.29
N ASP A 659 -48.64 -57.87 7.52
CA ASP A 659 -49.57 -57.62 8.63
C ASP A 659 -49.71 -56.15 8.98
N ASN A 660 -48.98 -55.29 8.33
CA ASN A 660 -48.93 -53.85 8.55
C ASN A 660 -48.71 -53.47 10.02
N ASN A 661 -47.91 -54.31 10.76
CA ASN A 661 -47.69 -54.16 12.19
C ASN A 661 -46.47 -53.32 12.51
N PRO A 662 -46.64 -52.09 13.04
CA PRO A 662 -45.54 -51.18 13.41
C PRO A 662 -44.58 -51.78 14.43
N ALA A 663 -44.98 -52.77 15.25
CA ALA A 663 -44.13 -53.41 16.24
C ALA A 663 -42.95 -54.17 15.66
N ASN A 664 -43.08 -54.61 14.39
CA ASN A 664 -42.03 -55.35 13.69
C ASN A 664 -41.02 -54.44 12.94
N ARG A 665 -41.26 -53.12 12.95
CA ARG A 665 -40.35 -52.16 12.30
C ARG A 665 -39.19 -51.85 13.23
N PRO A 666 -37.97 -51.71 12.68
CA PRO A 666 -36.78 -51.33 13.47
C PRO A 666 -36.96 -49.89 14.00
N ASP A 667 -36.17 -49.55 15.03
CA ASP A 667 -36.23 -48.21 15.60
C ASP A 667 -35.70 -47.11 14.70
N GLN A 668 -34.88 -47.52 13.70
CA GLN A 668 -34.34 -46.58 12.69
C GLN A 668 -33.97 -47.30 11.39
N VAL A 669 -34.01 -46.54 10.30
CA VAL A 669 -33.45 -46.97 9.00
C VAL A 669 -32.38 -46.02 8.59
N THR A 670 -31.23 -46.53 8.15
CA THR A 670 -30.12 -45.76 7.65
C THR A 670 -30.03 -45.89 6.14
N PHE A 671 -29.97 -44.75 5.46
CA PHE A 671 -29.70 -44.69 4.04
C PHE A 671 -28.29 -44.16 3.84
N GLU A 672 -27.52 -44.82 2.99
CA GLU A 672 -26.25 -44.30 2.50
C GLU A 672 -26.54 -43.52 1.22
N ILE A 673 -26.11 -42.26 1.19
CA ILE A 673 -26.18 -41.38 0.04
C ILE A 673 -24.77 -41.23 -0.50
N GLN A 674 -24.58 -41.60 -1.74
CA GLN A 674 -23.32 -41.45 -2.45
C GLN A 674 -23.44 -40.28 -3.41
N ARG A 675 -22.46 -39.37 -3.33
CA ARG A 675 -22.30 -38.29 -4.26
C ARG A 675 -21.06 -38.53 -5.11
N ASN A 676 -21.25 -38.49 -6.42
CA ASN A 676 -20.18 -38.66 -7.39
C ASN A 676 -19.80 -37.26 -7.97
N HIS A 677 -18.55 -36.92 -7.87
CA HIS A 677 -18.00 -35.76 -8.58
C HIS A 677 -17.53 -36.19 -9.97
N THR A 678 -18.01 -35.49 -11.00
CA THR A 678 -17.79 -35.94 -12.40
C THR A 678 -16.33 -35.84 -12.86
N THR A 679 -15.50 -35.05 -12.19
CA THR A 679 -14.11 -34.79 -12.59
C THR A 679 -13.06 -35.23 -11.57
N ASP A 680 -13.43 -35.50 -10.32
CA ASP A 680 -12.50 -35.92 -9.26
C ASP A 680 -13.07 -37.06 -8.42
N ALA A 681 -12.60 -38.27 -8.68
CA ALA A 681 -13.02 -39.48 -7.93
C ALA A 681 -12.60 -39.41 -6.44
N ALA A 682 -11.60 -38.61 -6.07
CA ALA A 682 -11.17 -38.43 -4.68
C ALA A 682 -12.13 -37.52 -3.89
N ALA A 683 -12.98 -36.76 -4.58
CA ALA A 683 -13.98 -35.89 -3.98
C ALA A 683 -15.31 -36.62 -3.67
N TRP A 684 -15.35 -37.91 -3.83
CA TRP A 684 -16.52 -38.70 -3.43
C TRP A 684 -16.70 -38.68 -1.92
N LYS A 685 -17.86 -38.23 -1.46
CA LYS A 685 -18.23 -38.27 -0.05
C LYS A 685 -19.49 -39.06 0.11
N ASN A 686 -19.45 -40.05 1.01
CA ASN A 686 -20.61 -40.80 1.42
C ASN A 686 -21.26 -40.14 2.62
N GLY A 687 -22.55 -39.81 2.50
CA GLY A 687 -23.37 -39.34 3.62
C GLY A 687 -24.30 -40.42 4.13
N TYR A 688 -24.55 -40.47 5.42
CA TYR A 688 -25.51 -41.39 6.00
C TYR A 688 -26.67 -40.58 6.60
N ILE A 689 -27.88 -40.94 6.18
CA ILE A 689 -29.12 -40.36 6.68
C ILE A 689 -29.87 -41.39 7.48
N ARG A 690 -30.25 -41.02 8.71
CA ARG A 690 -31.03 -41.88 9.61
C ARG A 690 -32.43 -41.33 9.72
N ILE A 691 -33.43 -42.19 9.42
CA ILE A 691 -34.83 -41.95 9.69
C ILE A 691 -35.20 -42.74 10.93
N THR A 692 -35.55 -42.04 12.01
CA THR A 692 -35.94 -42.67 13.27
C THR A 692 -37.45 -42.98 13.25
N LYS A 693 -37.86 -44.05 13.90
CA LYS A 693 -39.26 -44.42 14.07
C LYS A 693 -40.05 -43.31 14.77
N PRO A 694 -41.12 -42.81 14.19
CA PRO A 694 -41.92 -41.81 14.83
C PRO A 694 -42.61 -42.32 16.10
N THR A 695 -42.82 -41.49 17.10
CA THR A 695 -43.41 -41.83 18.38
C THR A 695 -44.84 -42.40 18.28
N LYS A 696 -45.56 -42.04 17.22
CA LYS A 696 -46.84 -42.59 16.80
C LYS A 696 -46.70 -43.16 15.39
N ASP A 697 -46.23 -44.36 15.28
CA ASP A 697 -46.03 -45.08 13.99
C ASP A 697 -47.36 -45.66 13.51
N THR A 698 -48.24 -44.78 13.01
CA THR A 698 -49.55 -45.17 12.44
C THR A 698 -49.58 -45.09 10.94
N ALA A 699 -48.54 -44.61 10.27
CA ALA A 699 -48.42 -44.48 8.84
C ALA A 699 -47.47 -45.51 8.27
N ASN A 700 -47.73 -45.98 7.05
CA ASN A 700 -46.85 -46.89 6.32
C ASN A 700 -45.60 -46.21 5.76
N THR A 701 -45.38 -44.95 6.12
CA THR A 701 -44.29 -44.15 5.57
C THR A 701 -43.58 -43.41 6.67
N TRP A 702 -42.26 -43.46 6.60
CA TRP A 702 -41.39 -42.59 7.36
C TRP A 702 -40.67 -41.66 6.41
N GLU A 703 -40.68 -40.37 6.70
CA GLU A 703 -40.14 -39.36 5.81
C GLU A 703 -39.13 -38.49 6.58
N ARG A 704 -38.12 -38.08 5.84
CA ARG A 704 -37.23 -37.00 6.25
C ARG A 704 -37.06 -36.03 5.07
N ALA A 705 -37.54 -34.82 5.25
CA ALA A 705 -37.59 -33.77 4.21
C ALA A 705 -36.47 -32.74 4.28
N ASP A 706 -35.64 -32.79 5.34
CA ASP A 706 -34.73 -31.74 5.73
C ASP A 706 -33.26 -32.01 5.32
N ILE A 707 -33.07 -32.66 4.16
CA ILE A 707 -31.73 -32.76 3.58
C ILE A 707 -31.58 -31.62 2.60
N GLU A 708 -31.46 -30.48 3.13
CA GLU A 708 -30.95 -29.31 2.45
C GLU A 708 -29.43 -29.46 2.33
N LYS A 709 -28.83 -28.99 1.24
CA LYS A 709 -27.36 -28.85 1.11
C LYS A 709 -26.61 -29.96 0.37
N LEU A 710 -27.23 -30.63 -0.59
CA LEU A 710 -26.44 -31.34 -1.58
C LEU A 710 -26.17 -30.41 -2.75
N SER A 711 -24.92 -29.95 -2.85
CA SER A 711 -24.47 -29.19 -4.03
C SER A 711 -24.64 -30.10 -5.28
N ALA A 712 -25.07 -29.53 -6.38
CA ALA A 712 -25.26 -30.23 -7.65
C ALA A 712 -23.94 -30.49 -8.41
N ASN A 713 -22.80 -30.34 -7.76
CA ASN A 713 -21.46 -30.53 -8.36
C ASN A 713 -21.02 -31.99 -8.32
#